data_c0325da2c991fa436be2d4216328f7fe
#
_entry.id   c0325da2c991fa436be2d4216328f7fe
#
_cell.length_a   1.000
_cell.length_b   1.000
_cell.length_c   1.000
_cell.angle_alpha   90.00
_cell.angle_beta   90.00
_cell.angle_gamma   90.00
#
_symmetry.space_group_name_H-M   'P 1'
#
loop_
_entity.id
_entity.type
_entity.pdbx_description
1 polymer ?
#
loop_
_entity_poly.entity_id
_entity_poly.type
_entity_poly.pdbx_seq_one_letter_code
_entity_poly.pdbx_strand_id
1 'polypeptide(L)'
;MAKKKQQQTDDKKEDKKDDKKPKKNNAAKVRQRRIAVGLFLIFLAFFLLFTYFSFFFSWQTDQSIWSDLSARDEVAENWMSKIGAYLGHILIYKGFGIACIIAFWLILITGLKVLLNIKMPLLNRWYWGTLQMVYVSTAFGFFSGKATVLAGAAGYELNQWLQDYLGKIGTVLLLILGALLYAVFKWQLTPEKVIDFGKGIADKVKQAIPEEEEKPAVSEVTSEVQTEKEEEDEAPEEADNEPLEIIIPQGENTPVDPFTHQREIPPLHPESPLEITNTREEEPAFTITPTVPPSMVDPEELAQQLVQNYGEYDPRLDLSDYRFPTIELLDEPKDKSIIINEEELKENNDKIIKTLADYKIEISKIKATVGPTVTLYEIVPVAGTRIAQIKRLEDDIALSLAALGIRIIAPIPGKGTIGIEVPNKKPTTVYMRTMITAQKFQNAEMELPIAFGKTISNEPFITDLAKMPHLLMAGATGQGKSVGINVVLTSLLYKKHPAEVKFVLVDPKKVELSIFETIERHYLAKLPDSEEAIITDTKKVVNTLNSLCIEMDNRYELLKNAQVRNIKEYNAKFKARQLNPNEGHRFLPYIVLVVDEFADLIMTAGKEVELPIARIAQLARAIGIHLIIATQRPSVNVITGVIKANFPARIAFKVAQKIDSKTILDGSGAEQLIGRGDMLYSQGNEPVRIQCAFIDTPEVKRITEYIGAQRAYANAYLLPEYVGPDSEPTDLSDFDPSERDSMFREAAEIVVNAQQGSASLLQRKLKLGYNRAGRLIDQLEYAGIVGPFEGSKARQVLVQDIVALDRLLGGE
;
A
#
# COMPACT_ATOMS: atom_id res chain seq x y z
N MET A 1 -37.65 42.88 68.19
CA MET A 1 -36.96 42.39 66.89
C MET A 1 -36.18 43.48 66.15
N ALA A 2 -35.88 44.60 66.76
CA ALA A 2 -35.21 45.72 66.06
C ALA A 2 -33.76 46.04 66.53
N LYS A 3 -33.24 45.26 67.50
CA LYS A 3 -31.83 45.42 68.05
C LYS A 3 -30.81 44.38 67.55
N LYS A 4 -31.17 43.43 66.65
CA LYS A 4 -30.27 42.38 66.15
C LYS A 4 -29.85 42.68 64.67
N LYS A 5 -30.28 43.79 64.05
CA LYS A 5 -29.90 44.16 62.69
C LYS A 5 -28.83 45.24 62.59
N GLN A 6 -28.43 45.82 63.67
CA GLN A 6 -27.40 46.88 63.69
C GLN A 6 -26.01 46.38 64.02
N GLN A 7 -25.84 45.13 64.58
CA GLN A 7 -24.53 44.56 64.91
C GLN A 7 -23.91 43.74 63.73
N GLN A 8 -24.69 43.49 62.66
CA GLN A 8 -24.16 42.79 61.45
C GLN A 8 -23.71 43.72 60.33
N THR A 9 -23.86 45.02 60.46
CA THR A 9 -23.42 46.01 59.51
C THR A 9 -22.08 46.71 59.86
N ASP A 10 -21.62 46.64 61.10
CA ASP A 10 -20.33 47.24 61.51
C ASP A 10 -19.13 46.29 61.33
N ASP A 11 -19.32 44.96 61.45
CA ASP A 11 -18.24 43.91 61.14
C ASP A 11 -17.87 43.78 59.66
N LYS A 12 -18.64 44.46 58.77
CA LYS A 12 -18.32 44.41 57.28
C LYS A 12 -17.51 45.60 56.79
N LYS A 13 -17.14 46.54 57.66
CA LYS A 13 -16.38 47.74 57.27
C LYS A 13 -14.92 47.76 57.69
N GLU A 14 -14.46 46.84 58.57
CA GLU A 14 -13.03 46.76 58.90
C GLU A 14 -12.22 45.82 58.06
N ASP A 15 -12.84 44.85 57.32
CA ASP A 15 -12.11 43.92 56.44
C ASP A 15 -11.78 44.44 55.03
N LYS A 16 -11.88 45.75 54.77
CA LYS A 16 -11.60 46.35 53.46
C LYS A 16 -10.35 47.24 53.40
N LYS A 17 -9.44 47.20 54.37
CA LYS A 17 -8.26 48.05 54.33
C LYS A 17 -6.92 47.42 54.14
N ASP A 18 -6.81 46.03 54.00
CA ASP A 18 -5.50 45.37 53.84
C ASP A 18 -5.25 44.69 52.46
N ASP A 19 -6.15 44.82 51.49
CA ASP A 19 -6.05 44.15 50.19
C ASP A 19 -5.45 45.01 49.03
N LYS A 20 -4.62 46.01 49.34
CA LYS A 20 -4.00 46.88 48.33
C LYS A 20 -2.50 46.64 48.02
N LYS A 21 -1.86 45.63 48.58
CA LYS A 21 -0.41 45.35 48.30
C LYS A 21 -0.06 44.23 47.35
N PRO A 22 -0.90 43.25 46.91
CA PRO A 22 -0.46 42.24 45.96
C PRO A 22 -0.56 42.63 44.48
N LYS A 23 -1.27 43.69 44.08
CA LYS A 23 -1.48 44.04 42.65
C LYS A 23 -0.22 44.59 41.95
N LYS A 24 0.73 45.18 42.64
CA LYS A 24 1.98 45.72 42.02
C LYS A 24 2.97 44.61 41.65
N ASN A 25 3.11 43.54 42.44
CA ASN A 25 4.00 42.43 42.13
C ASN A 25 3.55 41.55 40.98
N ASN A 26 2.22 41.39 40.81
CA ASN A 26 1.68 40.65 39.65
C ASN A 26 1.85 41.38 38.33
N ALA A 27 1.70 42.69 38.30
CA ALA A 27 1.93 43.48 37.09
C ALA A 27 3.40 43.47 36.62
N ALA A 28 4.34 43.49 37.58
CA ALA A 28 5.77 43.41 37.25
C ALA A 28 6.11 41.99 36.71
N LYS A 29 5.62 40.92 37.31
CA LYS A 29 5.80 39.53 36.83
C LYS A 29 5.17 39.30 35.43
N VAL A 30 3.99 39.85 35.18
CA VAL A 30 3.34 39.77 33.85
C VAL A 30 4.17 40.53 32.81
N ARG A 31 4.72 41.69 33.14
CA ARG A 31 5.60 42.47 32.26
C ARG A 31 6.91 41.67 31.93
N GLN A 32 7.53 41.07 32.96
CA GLN A 32 8.73 40.26 32.75
C GLN A 32 8.48 39.05 31.87
N ARG A 33 7.38 38.29 32.11
CA ARG A 33 6.98 37.16 31.27
C ARG A 33 6.76 37.58 29.81
N ARG A 34 6.11 38.73 29.58
CA ARG A 34 5.87 39.27 28.23
C ARG A 34 7.19 39.63 27.54
N ILE A 35 8.13 40.27 28.24
CA ILE A 35 9.44 40.57 27.68
C ILE A 35 10.19 39.29 27.34
N ALA A 36 10.21 38.29 28.22
CA ALA A 36 10.86 37.01 27.97
C ALA A 36 10.27 36.28 26.77
N VAL A 37 8.93 36.22 26.65
CA VAL A 37 8.25 35.59 25.49
C VAL A 37 8.56 36.38 24.21
N GLY A 38 8.55 37.72 24.24
CA GLY A 38 8.86 38.52 23.08
C GLY A 38 10.29 38.32 22.58
N LEU A 39 11.27 38.32 23.50
CA LEU A 39 12.66 38.02 23.18
C LEU A 39 12.85 36.60 22.62
N PHE A 40 12.21 35.61 23.23
CA PHE A 40 12.24 34.21 22.73
C PHE A 40 11.70 34.10 21.30
N LEU A 41 10.56 34.74 21.00
CA LEU A 41 9.98 34.70 19.65
C LEU A 41 10.87 35.39 18.62
N ILE A 42 11.54 36.50 19.00
CA ILE A 42 12.49 37.18 18.12
C ILE A 42 13.71 36.30 17.87
N PHE A 43 14.26 35.70 18.92
CA PHE A 43 15.37 34.75 18.79
C PHE A 43 14.99 33.56 17.89
N LEU A 44 13.83 32.98 18.12
CA LEU A 44 13.31 31.87 17.30
C LEU A 44 13.16 32.28 15.83
N ALA A 45 12.66 33.49 15.56
CA ALA A 45 12.53 33.99 14.19
C ALA A 45 13.87 34.13 13.49
N PHE A 46 14.89 34.66 14.15
CA PHE A 46 16.23 34.73 13.59
C PHE A 46 16.88 33.36 13.42
N PHE A 47 16.72 32.46 14.40
CA PHE A 47 17.21 31.09 14.31
C PHE A 47 16.64 30.38 13.06
N LEU A 48 15.32 30.49 12.85
CA LEU A 48 14.64 29.90 11.67
C LEU A 48 15.06 30.60 10.38
N LEU A 49 15.33 31.88 10.41
CA LEU A 49 15.79 32.63 9.24
C LEU A 49 17.21 32.21 8.81
N PHE A 50 18.15 32.04 9.76
CA PHE A 50 19.48 31.51 9.46
C PHE A 50 19.42 30.06 8.98
N THR A 51 18.58 29.23 9.59
CA THR A 51 18.27 27.86 9.10
C THR A 51 17.79 27.90 7.66
N TYR A 52 16.86 28.81 7.34
CA TYR A 52 16.27 28.95 6.00
C TYR A 52 17.31 29.29 4.95
N PHE A 53 18.10 30.32 5.18
CA PHE A 53 19.12 30.70 4.19
C PHE A 53 20.18 29.62 4.01
N SER A 54 20.68 29.05 5.10
CA SER A 54 21.67 27.97 5.02
C SER A 54 21.15 26.72 4.32
N PHE A 55 19.86 26.39 4.49
CA PHE A 55 19.25 25.18 3.92
C PHE A 55 19.39 25.15 2.38
N PHE A 56 19.22 26.26 1.68
CA PHE A 56 19.33 26.27 0.22
C PHE A 56 20.74 25.97 -0.30
N PHE A 57 21.76 26.11 0.54
CA PHE A 57 23.16 25.81 0.17
C PHE A 57 23.59 24.43 0.65
N SER A 58 23.06 23.92 1.78
CA SER A 58 23.54 22.69 2.42
C SER A 58 22.56 21.51 2.33
N TRP A 59 21.36 21.66 1.76
CA TRP A 59 20.32 20.62 1.81
C TRP A 59 20.71 19.29 1.14
N GLN A 60 21.60 19.31 0.14
CA GLN A 60 22.02 18.09 -0.57
C GLN A 60 23.04 17.28 0.25
N THR A 61 23.96 17.97 0.93
CA THR A 61 24.99 17.36 1.78
C THR A 61 24.40 16.88 3.11
N ASP A 62 23.40 17.58 3.64
CA ASP A 62 22.76 17.23 4.91
C ASP A 62 21.69 16.11 4.81
N GLN A 63 21.51 15.48 3.64
CA GLN A 63 20.46 14.45 3.43
C GLN A 63 20.64 13.22 4.31
N SER A 64 21.87 12.77 4.55
CA SER A 64 22.19 11.62 5.38
C SER A 64 21.85 11.85 6.87
N ILE A 65 21.91 13.09 7.32
CA ILE A 65 21.76 13.47 8.75
C ILE A 65 20.29 13.44 9.22
N TRP A 66 19.32 13.45 8.30
CA TRP A 66 17.90 13.48 8.66
C TRP A 66 17.38 12.16 9.23
N SER A 67 18.07 11.05 8.95
CA SER A 67 17.70 9.73 9.44
C SER A 67 18.17 9.45 10.87
N ASP A 68 19.31 10.05 11.29
CA ASP A 68 19.87 9.85 12.63
C ASP A 68 20.43 11.15 13.24
N LEU A 69 19.59 11.82 14.02
CA LEU A 69 19.97 13.02 14.79
C LEU A 69 20.90 12.71 15.95
N SER A 70 21.02 11.46 16.38
CA SER A 70 21.76 11.03 17.55
C SER A 70 23.24 10.73 17.27
N ALA A 71 23.59 10.46 16.02
CA ALA A 71 24.96 10.18 15.58
C ALA A 71 25.88 11.37 15.85
N ARG A 72 26.76 11.30 16.84
CA ARG A 72 27.61 12.42 17.26
C ARG A 72 28.69 12.79 16.26
N ASP A 73 29.08 11.84 15.42
CA ASP A 73 30.25 11.92 14.53
C ASP A 73 29.93 12.59 13.16
N GLU A 74 28.69 12.76 12.80
CA GLU A 74 28.28 13.45 11.59
C GLU A 74 28.11 14.96 11.84
N VAL A 75 28.76 15.78 11.04
CA VAL A 75 28.69 17.26 11.12
C VAL A 75 27.79 17.78 10.02
N ALA A 76 26.72 18.51 10.40
CA ALA A 76 25.85 19.17 9.43
C ALA A 76 26.50 20.46 8.90
N GLU A 77 26.40 20.69 7.60
CA GLU A 77 26.86 21.94 6.96
C GLU A 77 25.90 23.13 7.18
N ASN A 78 24.68 22.86 7.65
CA ASN A 78 23.76 23.92 7.99
C ASN A 78 24.32 24.79 9.11
N TRP A 79 24.23 26.13 8.96
CA TRP A 79 24.77 27.13 9.92
C TRP A 79 24.23 26.95 11.35
N MET A 80 23.01 26.37 11.49
CA MET A 80 22.42 26.01 12.78
C MET A 80 22.63 24.52 13.13
N SER A 81 23.64 23.88 12.52
CA SER A 81 24.01 22.48 12.73
C SER A 81 22.83 21.52 12.51
N LYS A 82 22.82 20.34 13.14
CA LYS A 82 21.83 19.27 12.95
C LYS A 82 20.37 19.71 13.18
N ILE A 83 20.15 20.56 14.20
CA ILE A 83 18.81 21.09 14.49
C ILE A 83 18.33 21.99 13.33
N GLY A 84 19.22 22.80 12.77
CA GLY A 84 18.93 23.62 11.61
C GLY A 84 18.64 22.79 10.37
N ALA A 85 19.46 21.79 10.06
CA ALA A 85 19.25 20.87 8.95
C ALA A 85 17.88 20.14 9.05
N TYR A 86 17.55 19.62 10.22
CA TYR A 86 16.29 18.93 10.48
C TYR A 86 15.05 19.85 10.37
N LEU A 87 15.11 21.05 10.99
CA LEU A 87 14.02 22.01 10.88
C LEU A 87 13.86 22.53 9.45
N GLY A 88 14.96 22.75 8.74
CA GLY A 88 14.94 23.09 7.32
C GLY A 88 14.28 22.01 6.47
N HIS A 89 14.62 20.74 6.73
CA HIS A 89 13.97 19.63 6.05
C HIS A 89 12.46 19.58 6.27
N ILE A 90 12.00 19.72 7.54
CA ILE A 90 10.57 19.67 7.84
C ILE A 90 9.81 20.90 7.30
N LEU A 91 10.32 22.09 7.53
CA LEU A 91 9.60 23.32 7.23
C LEU A 91 9.70 23.72 5.76
N ILE A 92 10.87 23.51 5.13
CA ILE A 92 11.13 23.95 3.76
C ILE A 92 10.90 22.78 2.79
N TYR A 93 11.61 21.66 2.94
CA TYR A 93 11.53 20.54 2.00
C TYR A 93 10.17 19.83 2.04
N LYS A 94 9.73 19.35 3.23
CA LYS A 94 8.41 18.73 3.42
C LYS A 94 7.27 19.75 3.50
N GLY A 95 7.56 20.97 3.93
CA GLY A 95 6.58 22.04 4.10
C GLY A 95 6.36 22.85 2.82
N PHE A 96 6.47 24.19 2.95
CA PHE A 96 6.02 25.14 1.95
C PHE A 96 7.16 25.79 1.13
N GLY A 97 8.33 25.19 1.08
CA GLY A 97 9.44 25.66 0.27
C GLY A 97 9.89 27.08 0.60
N ILE A 98 10.14 27.88 -0.44
CA ILE A 98 10.57 29.28 -0.31
C ILE A 98 9.53 30.14 0.43
N ALA A 99 8.26 29.78 0.40
CA ALA A 99 7.19 30.53 1.05
C ALA A 99 7.27 30.51 2.58
N CYS A 100 8.06 29.60 3.20
CA CYS A 100 8.27 29.54 4.65
C CYS A 100 8.84 30.85 5.23
N ILE A 101 9.53 31.66 4.42
CA ILE A 101 10.03 32.97 4.86
C ILE A 101 8.91 33.88 5.39
N ILE A 102 7.69 33.73 4.88
CA ILE A 102 6.50 34.49 5.33
C ILE A 102 6.15 34.12 6.77
N ALA A 103 6.21 32.82 7.12
CA ALA A 103 5.95 32.35 8.48
C ALA A 103 7.00 32.90 9.46
N PHE A 104 8.27 32.87 9.09
CA PHE A 104 9.36 33.38 9.94
C PHE A 104 9.21 34.89 10.17
N TRP A 105 8.81 35.63 9.13
CA TRP A 105 8.48 37.07 9.24
C TRP A 105 7.29 37.35 10.16
N LEU A 106 6.26 36.49 10.12
CA LEU A 106 5.10 36.58 11.00
C LEU A 106 5.47 36.32 12.47
N ILE A 107 6.36 35.36 12.73
CA ILE A 107 6.88 35.09 14.07
C ILE A 107 7.67 36.30 14.58
N LEU A 108 8.51 36.91 13.75
CA LEU A 108 9.28 38.09 14.09
C LEU A 108 8.38 39.30 14.47
N ILE A 109 7.36 39.58 13.65
CA ILE A 109 6.39 40.63 13.91
C ILE A 109 5.63 40.37 15.22
N THR A 110 5.30 39.09 15.48
CA THR A 110 4.61 38.69 16.71
C THR A 110 5.51 38.89 17.92
N GLY A 111 6.80 38.53 17.84
CA GLY A 111 7.79 38.77 18.87
C GLY A 111 7.97 40.27 19.17
N LEU A 112 8.11 41.09 18.13
CA LEU A 112 8.23 42.57 18.27
C LEU A 112 6.96 43.17 18.88
N LYS A 113 5.78 42.75 18.48
CA LYS A 113 4.51 43.22 19.09
C LYS A 113 4.45 42.90 20.57
N VAL A 114 4.80 41.66 20.96
CA VAL A 114 4.77 41.19 22.35
C VAL A 114 5.80 41.97 23.17
N LEU A 115 6.99 42.16 22.64
CA LEU A 115 8.08 42.89 23.32
C LEU A 115 7.74 44.35 23.50
N LEU A 116 7.36 45.05 22.42
CA LEU A 116 7.16 46.50 22.38
C LEU A 116 5.74 46.91 22.76
N ASN A 117 4.84 45.97 23.01
CA ASN A 117 3.43 46.21 23.34
C ASN A 117 2.64 47.06 22.31
N ILE A 118 2.92 46.82 21.03
CA ILE A 118 2.28 47.58 19.95
C ILE A 118 0.85 47.05 19.72
N LYS A 119 -0.10 47.96 19.57
CA LYS A 119 -1.50 47.60 19.25
C LYS A 119 -1.61 47.25 17.75
N MET A 120 -1.48 45.99 17.42
CA MET A 120 -1.62 45.49 16.03
C MET A 120 -2.61 44.30 15.98
N PRO A 121 -3.44 44.20 14.92
CA PRO A 121 -4.33 43.04 14.75
C PRO A 121 -3.52 41.81 14.26
N LEU A 122 -3.03 40.97 15.18
CA LEU A 122 -2.22 39.80 14.84
C LEU A 122 -2.99 38.72 14.06
N LEU A 123 -4.23 38.43 14.49
CA LEU A 123 -5.07 37.41 13.83
C LEU A 123 -5.22 37.69 12.33
N ASN A 124 -5.50 38.95 11.96
CA ASN A 124 -5.64 39.35 10.58
C ASN A 124 -4.32 39.24 9.79
N ARG A 125 -3.17 39.52 10.42
CA ARG A 125 -1.86 39.37 9.76
C ARG A 125 -1.50 37.89 9.56
N TRP A 126 -1.73 37.02 10.56
CA TRP A 126 -1.52 35.60 10.44
C TRP A 126 -2.45 34.99 9.40
N TYR A 127 -3.72 35.33 9.37
CA TYR A 127 -4.68 34.85 8.37
C TYR A 127 -4.21 35.15 6.93
N TRP A 128 -3.91 36.44 6.63
CA TRP A 128 -3.45 36.80 5.29
C TRP A 128 -2.05 36.28 4.96
N GLY A 129 -1.18 36.19 5.93
CA GLY A 129 0.17 35.68 5.71
C GLY A 129 0.21 34.16 5.47
N THR A 130 -0.58 33.38 6.20
CA THR A 130 -0.71 31.93 5.93
C THR A 130 -1.35 31.66 4.58
N LEU A 131 -2.40 32.42 4.21
CA LEU A 131 -3.01 32.31 2.89
C LEU A 131 -1.99 32.63 1.78
N GLN A 132 -1.19 33.68 1.95
CA GLN A 132 -0.13 34.05 1.02
C GLN A 132 0.96 32.96 0.93
N MET A 133 1.34 32.34 2.06
CA MET A 133 2.33 31.28 2.10
C MET A 133 1.87 30.06 1.30
N VAL A 134 0.64 29.60 1.52
CA VAL A 134 0.04 28.47 0.76
C VAL A 134 -0.05 28.83 -0.72
N TYR A 135 -0.54 30.02 -1.06
CA TYR A 135 -0.66 30.48 -2.44
C TYR A 135 0.69 30.50 -3.17
N VAL A 136 1.72 31.08 -2.57
CA VAL A 136 3.08 31.16 -3.17
C VAL A 136 3.66 29.77 -3.34
N SER A 137 3.57 28.92 -2.34
CA SER A 137 4.05 27.54 -2.37
C SER A 137 3.38 26.75 -3.51
N THR A 138 2.05 26.85 -3.64
CA THR A 138 1.29 26.19 -4.72
C THR A 138 1.67 26.72 -6.10
N ALA A 139 1.88 28.05 -6.24
CA ALA A 139 2.30 28.64 -7.50
C ALA A 139 3.67 28.13 -7.95
N PHE A 140 4.63 27.97 -7.02
CA PHE A 140 5.93 27.37 -7.31
C PHE A 140 5.86 25.87 -7.63
N GLY A 141 4.75 25.19 -7.34
CA GLY A 141 4.52 23.78 -7.66
C GLY A 141 4.53 23.44 -9.16
N PHE A 142 4.43 24.43 -10.05
CA PHE A 142 4.61 24.22 -11.50
C PHE A 142 6.05 23.90 -11.91
N PHE A 143 7.04 24.23 -11.05
CA PHE A 143 8.43 23.95 -11.33
C PHE A 143 8.78 22.53 -10.87
N SER A 144 8.97 21.62 -11.82
CA SER A 144 9.35 20.22 -11.57
C SER A 144 10.88 20.02 -11.62
N GLY A 145 11.37 18.92 -11.06
CA GLY A 145 12.78 18.56 -11.06
C GLY A 145 13.59 19.21 -9.93
N LYS A 146 14.80 19.69 -10.18
CA LYS A 146 15.69 20.29 -9.15
C LYS A 146 15.08 21.49 -8.42
N ALA A 147 14.03 22.09 -8.96
CA ALA A 147 13.33 23.25 -8.39
C ALA A 147 12.15 22.88 -7.47
N THR A 148 11.86 21.62 -7.25
CA THR A 148 10.78 21.16 -6.33
C THR A 148 10.97 21.65 -4.89
N VAL A 149 12.23 21.90 -4.48
CA VAL A 149 12.54 22.49 -3.16
C VAL A 149 11.97 23.89 -3.00
N LEU A 150 11.74 24.64 -4.09
CA LEU A 150 11.14 25.99 -4.04
C LEU A 150 9.67 25.95 -3.65
N ALA A 151 8.93 24.94 -4.09
CA ALA A 151 7.54 24.75 -3.71
C ALA A 151 7.40 24.10 -2.33
N GLY A 152 8.36 23.25 -1.96
CA GLY A 152 8.20 22.26 -0.91
C GLY A 152 7.21 21.14 -1.28
N ALA A 153 7.24 20.04 -0.56
CA ALA A 153 6.35 18.91 -0.87
C ALA A 153 4.86 19.29 -0.78
N ALA A 154 4.46 20.04 0.24
CA ALA A 154 3.07 20.44 0.42
C ALA A 154 2.55 21.32 -0.74
N GLY A 155 3.37 22.28 -1.22
CA GLY A 155 2.97 23.12 -2.34
C GLY A 155 2.95 22.38 -3.67
N TYR A 156 3.88 21.46 -3.86
CA TYR A 156 3.93 20.61 -5.04
C TYR A 156 2.73 19.66 -5.12
N GLU A 157 2.42 18.95 -4.04
CA GLU A 157 1.26 18.05 -3.98
C GLU A 157 -0.07 18.78 -4.18
N LEU A 158 -0.22 19.97 -3.56
CA LEU A 158 -1.43 20.77 -3.74
C LEU A 158 -1.55 21.27 -5.18
N ASN A 159 -0.46 21.66 -5.84
CA ASN A 159 -0.47 22.03 -7.24
C ASN A 159 -0.81 20.85 -8.16
N GLN A 160 -0.23 19.66 -7.91
CA GLN A 160 -0.54 18.44 -8.64
C GLN A 160 -2.02 18.08 -8.49
N TRP A 161 -2.53 18.10 -7.26
CA TRP A 161 -3.94 17.86 -6.99
C TRP A 161 -4.86 18.81 -7.76
N LEU A 162 -4.52 20.10 -7.82
CA LEU A 162 -5.29 21.07 -8.62
C LEU A 162 -5.19 20.76 -10.13
N GLN A 163 -4.02 20.36 -10.62
CA GLN A 163 -3.86 19.98 -12.03
C GLN A 163 -4.62 18.72 -12.41
N ASP A 164 -4.76 17.75 -11.49
CA ASP A 164 -5.52 16.52 -11.72
C ASP A 164 -7.03 16.82 -11.92
N TYR A 165 -7.57 17.82 -11.22
CA TYR A 165 -8.99 18.18 -11.32
C TYR A 165 -9.29 19.25 -12.38
N LEU A 166 -8.42 20.25 -12.54
CA LEU A 166 -8.67 21.43 -13.38
C LEU A 166 -7.81 21.45 -14.66
N GLY A 167 -6.86 20.55 -14.77
CA GLY A 167 -5.82 20.59 -15.77
C GLY A 167 -4.82 21.74 -15.56
N LYS A 168 -3.73 21.77 -16.34
CA LYS A 168 -2.68 22.80 -16.19
C LYS A 168 -3.22 24.21 -16.43
N ILE A 169 -4.02 24.41 -17.46
CA ILE A 169 -4.58 25.72 -17.83
C ILE A 169 -5.57 26.20 -16.77
N GLY A 170 -6.47 25.32 -16.30
CA GLY A 170 -7.45 25.64 -15.26
C GLY A 170 -6.79 26.02 -13.94
N THR A 171 -5.69 25.33 -13.55
CA THR A 171 -4.93 25.64 -12.33
C THR A 171 -4.27 27.03 -12.44
N VAL A 172 -3.68 27.39 -13.60
CA VAL A 172 -3.13 28.72 -13.82
C VAL A 172 -4.19 29.80 -13.72
N LEU A 173 -5.35 29.60 -14.36
CA LEU A 173 -6.47 30.55 -14.27
C LEU A 173 -6.98 30.72 -12.84
N LEU A 174 -7.06 29.61 -12.08
CA LEU A 174 -7.46 29.66 -10.66
C LEU A 174 -6.44 30.46 -9.82
N LEU A 175 -5.14 30.25 -10.06
CA LEU A 175 -4.10 31.02 -9.38
C LEU A 175 -4.15 32.51 -9.76
N ILE A 176 -4.36 32.85 -11.02
CA ILE A 176 -4.53 34.25 -11.44
C ILE A 176 -5.76 34.86 -10.74
N LEU A 177 -6.89 34.18 -10.73
CA LEU A 177 -8.09 34.61 -10.02
C LEU A 177 -7.84 34.82 -8.52
N GLY A 178 -7.12 33.88 -7.89
CA GLY A 178 -6.72 33.98 -6.48
C GLY A 178 -5.85 35.20 -6.19
N ALA A 179 -4.87 35.51 -7.07
CA ALA A 179 -4.04 36.71 -6.97
C ALA A 179 -4.87 38.00 -7.10
N LEU A 180 -5.79 38.03 -8.06
CA LEU A 180 -6.68 39.18 -8.25
C LEU A 180 -7.59 39.39 -7.04
N LEU A 181 -8.21 38.34 -6.53
CA LEU A 181 -9.03 38.41 -5.33
C LEU A 181 -8.21 38.86 -4.11
N TYR A 182 -7.00 38.32 -3.93
CA TYR A 182 -6.10 38.77 -2.87
C TYR A 182 -5.79 40.25 -2.99
N ALA A 183 -5.49 40.76 -4.20
CA ALA A 183 -5.21 42.16 -4.44
C ALA A 183 -6.43 43.05 -4.14
N VAL A 184 -7.62 42.64 -4.56
CA VAL A 184 -8.89 43.38 -4.28
C VAL A 184 -9.15 43.45 -2.77
N PHE A 185 -9.10 42.33 -2.07
CA PHE A 185 -9.46 42.31 -0.63
C PHE A 185 -8.34 42.85 0.26
N LYS A 186 -7.09 42.64 -0.06
CA LYS A 186 -5.97 43.05 0.79
C LYS A 186 -5.48 44.45 0.51
N TRP A 187 -5.37 44.83 -0.77
CA TRP A 187 -4.87 46.15 -1.20
C TRP A 187 -5.96 47.09 -1.59
N GLN A 188 -7.25 46.69 -1.51
CA GLN A 188 -8.40 47.54 -1.91
C GLN A 188 -8.19 48.15 -3.30
N LEU A 189 -7.73 47.31 -4.25
CA LEU A 189 -7.58 47.69 -5.63
C LEU A 189 -8.96 47.89 -6.24
N THR A 190 -9.29 49.13 -6.58
CA THR A 190 -10.47 49.46 -7.36
C THR A 190 -10.10 49.58 -8.85
N PRO A 191 -11.03 49.34 -9.78
CA PRO A 191 -10.73 49.48 -11.22
C PRO A 191 -10.12 50.84 -11.61
N GLU A 192 -10.53 51.88 -10.94
CA GLU A 192 -10.02 53.26 -11.15
C GLU A 192 -8.50 53.36 -10.85
N LYS A 193 -8.03 52.76 -9.74
CA LYS A 193 -6.61 52.75 -9.40
C LYS A 193 -5.74 51.92 -10.38
N VAL A 194 -6.34 50.89 -10.98
CA VAL A 194 -5.67 50.05 -11.99
C VAL A 194 -5.52 50.84 -13.30
N ILE A 195 -6.56 51.59 -13.69
CA ILE A 195 -6.55 52.43 -14.88
C ILE A 195 -5.54 53.60 -14.72
N ASP A 196 -5.49 54.20 -13.54
CA ASP A 196 -4.54 55.28 -13.25
C ASP A 196 -3.08 54.79 -13.23
N PHE A 197 -2.84 53.58 -12.69
CA PHE A 197 -1.52 52.95 -12.72
C PHE A 197 -1.12 52.56 -14.16
N GLY A 198 -2.06 52.07 -14.96
CA GLY A 198 -1.84 51.79 -16.39
C GLY A 198 -1.50 53.04 -17.20
N LYS A 199 -2.18 54.18 -16.96
CA LYS A 199 -1.86 55.46 -17.59
C LYS A 199 -0.47 55.96 -17.18
N GLY A 200 -0.12 55.85 -15.90
CA GLY A 200 1.21 56.20 -15.38
C GLY A 200 2.36 55.37 -15.96
N ILE A 201 2.15 54.11 -16.29
CA ILE A 201 3.14 53.29 -17.00
C ILE A 201 3.19 53.66 -18.48
N ALA A 202 2.04 53.86 -19.13
CA ALA A 202 1.95 54.28 -20.52
C ALA A 202 2.67 55.65 -20.75
N ASP A 203 2.49 56.57 -19.82
CA ASP A 203 3.20 57.88 -19.89
C ASP A 203 4.70 57.75 -19.66
N LYS A 204 5.13 56.85 -18.78
CA LYS A 204 6.58 56.56 -18.59
C LYS A 204 7.20 55.82 -19.76
N VAL A 205 6.47 54.93 -20.42
CA VAL A 205 6.92 54.24 -21.61
C VAL A 205 6.98 55.20 -22.82
N LYS A 206 6.01 56.12 -22.94
CA LYS A 206 6.06 57.19 -23.96
C LYS A 206 7.23 58.15 -23.78
N GLN A 207 7.67 58.41 -22.53
CA GLN A 207 8.84 59.23 -22.26
C GLN A 207 10.18 58.50 -22.45
N ALA A 208 10.17 57.17 -22.59
CA ALA A 208 11.37 56.35 -22.75
C ALA A 208 11.69 55.95 -24.19
N ILE A 209 10.84 56.28 -25.15
CA ILE A 209 11.07 56.00 -26.59
C ILE A 209 11.55 57.27 -27.24
N PRO A 210 12.78 57.34 -27.84
CA PRO A 210 13.23 58.51 -28.61
C PRO A 210 12.42 58.63 -29.88
N GLU A 211 11.94 59.87 -30.15
CA GLU A 211 11.29 60.22 -31.42
C GLU A 211 12.24 60.02 -32.61
N GLU A 212 11.94 59.13 -33.53
CA GLU A 212 12.51 59.09 -34.87
C GLU A 212 11.51 59.70 -35.86
N GLU A 213 12.03 60.65 -36.66
CA GLU A 213 11.36 61.61 -37.53
C GLU A 213 10.45 60.99 -38.61
N GLU A 214 9.31 61.64 -38.81
CA GLU A 214 8.36 61.48 -39.91
C GLU A 214 8.96 61.83 -41.26
N LYS A 215 8.54 61.13 -42.29
CA LYS A 215 8.19 61.73 -43.62
C LYS A 215 7.05 60.96 -44.30
N PRO A 216 6.25 61.71 -45.16
CA PRO A 216 4.80 61.54 -45.18
C PRO A 216 4.22 60.98 -46.49
N ALA A 217 2.87 60.90 -46.48
CA ALA A 217 1.89 60.81 -47.56
C ALA A 217 1.59 59.47 -48.17
N VAL A 218 0.35 59.06 -48.43
CA VAL A 218 -0.75 59.71 -49.20
C VAL A 218 -2.08 58.99 -48.91
N SER A 219 -3.09 59.75 -48.59
CA SER A 219 -4.50 59.80 -48.99
C SER A 219 -5.37 58.51 -49.13
N GLU A 220 -6.45 58.60 -48.44
CA GLU A 220 -7.88 58.54 -48.84
C GLU A 220 -8.44 57.18 -49.24
N VAL A 221 -9.49 56.73 -48.60
CA VAL A 221 -10.88 56.99 -48.93
C VAL A 221 -11.82 56.57 -47.83
N THR A 222 -12.66 57.53 -47.44
CA THR A 222 -13.90 57.47 -46.68
C THR A 222 -14.87 56.37 -47.01
N SER A 223 -15.57 55.83 -46.02
CA SER A 223 -17.05 55.93 -46.04
C SER A 223 -17.63 55.53 -44.62
N GLU A 224 -18.36 56.48 -44.16
CA GLU A 224 -19.33 56.40 -43.03
C GLU A 224 -20.42 55.41 -43.32
N VAL A 225 -21.08 54.92 -42.27
CA VAL A 225 -22.53 55.03 -41.97
C VAL A 225 -22.86 54.30 -40.65
N GLN A 226 -23.14 55.07 -39.64
CA GLN A 226 -24.29 55.26 -38.76
C GLN A 226 -24.97 54.01 -38.16
N THR A 227 -24.90 54.02 -36.80
CA THR A 227 -25.96 53.83 -35.79
C THR A 227 -27.39 53.59 -36.25
N GLU A 228 -28.02 52.58 -35.60
CA GLU A 228 -29.31 52.80 -34.93
C GLU A 228 -29.62 51.69 -33.95
N LYS A 229 -30.27 52.09 -32.88
CA LYS A 229 -30.89 51.37 -31.80
C LYS A 229 -32.27 50.81 -32.19
N GLU A 230 -32.72 49.83 -31.42
CA GLU A 230 -34.08 49.65 -30.79
C GLU A 230 -34.38 48.17 -30.81
N GLU A 231 -34.56 47.57 -29.68
CA GLU A 231 -35.68 47.35 -28.74
C GLU A 231 -36.70 46.27 -29.17
N GLU A 232 -36.83 45.38 -28.21
CA GLU A 232 -38.06 44.69 -27.70
C GLU A 232 -38.74 43.55 -28.52
N ASP A 233 -38.89 42.49 -27.76
CA ASP A 233 -40.07 41.66 -27.42
C ASP A 233 -40.49 40.44 -28.27
N GLU A 234 -40.85 39.44 -27.46
CA GLU A 234 -41.82 38.36 -27.64
C GLU A 234 -41.38 37.02 -28.22
N ALA A 235 -41.45 36.04 -27.30
CA ALA A 235 -41.71 34.62 -27.54
C ALA A 235 -43.20 34.44 -27.94
N PRO A 236 -43.69 33.25 -28.22
CA PRO A 236 -43.13 31.91 -28.54
C PRO A 236 -43.78 31.24 -29.77
N GLU A 237 -43.28 30.14 -30.26
CA GLU A 237 -44.10 29.04 -30.77
C GLU A 237 -43.36 27.73 -30.97
N GLU A 238 -44.05 26.69 -30.58
CA GLU A 238 -43.76 25.26 -30.70
C GLU A 238 -43.54 24.81 -32.14
N ALA A 239 -42.71 23.85 -32.39
CA ALA A 239 -43.05 22.61 -33.06
C ALA A 239 -41.85 21.72 -33.41
N ASP A 240 -42.10 20.49 -33.14
CA ASP A 240 -41.72 19.25 -33.82
C ASP A 240 -40.42 18.53 -33.45
N ASN A 241 -40.69 17.46 -32.73
CA ASN A 241 -39.89 16.27 -32.55
C ASN A 241 -39.64 15.55 -33.89
N GLU A 242 -38.35 15.39 -34.25
CA GLU A 242 -37.92 14.20 -35.01
C GLU A 242 -36.73 13.52 -34.32
N PRO A 243 -36.70 12.17 -34.29
CA PRO A 243 -35.68 11.44 -33.55
C PRO A 243 -34.39 11.39 -34.35
N LEU A 244 -33.28 11.71 -33.68
CA LEU A 244 -31.94 11.50 -34.18
C LEU A 244 -31.65 9.99 -34.35
N GLU A 245 -31.67 9.51 -35.56
CA GLU A 245 -31.11 8.21 -35.95
C GLU A 245 -29.57 8.25 -35.82
N ILE A 246 -29.06 7.45 -34.90
CA ILE A 246 -27.62 7.18 -34.82
C ILE A 246 -27.32 6.08 -35.81
N ILE A 247 -26.78 6.45 -36.98
CA ILE A 247 -26.20 5.53 -37.95
C ILE A 247 -24.85 5.06 -37.42
N ILE A 248 -24.77 3.79 -37.01
CA ILE A 248 -23.51 3.09 -36.72
C ILE A 248 -23.00 2.53 -38.04
N PRO A 249 -21.85 2.93 -38.55
CA PRO A 249 -21.23 2.26 -39.69
C PRO A 249 -20.72 0.88 -39.22
N GLN A 250 -21.29 -0.19 -39.79
CA GLN A 250 -20.66 -1.51 -39.72
C GLN A 250 -19.39 -1.46 -40.59
N GLY A 251 -18.22 -1.48 -39.96
CA GLY A 251 -16.94 -1.71 -40.60
C GLY A 251 -16.58 -3.16 -40.43
N GLU A 252 -16.34 -3.81 -41.52
CA GLU A 252 -15.88 -5.20 -41.66
C GLU A 252 -14.59 -5.42 -40.87
N ASN A 253 -14.59 -6.46 -40.05
CA ASN A 253 -13.42 -6.99 -39.36
C ASN A 253 -12.47 -7.66 -40.36
N THR A 254 -11.34 -7.03 -40.61
CA THR A 254 -10.12 -7.73 -41.02
C THR A 254 -9.03 -7.41 -40.00
N PRO A 255 -8.34 -8.41 -39.44
CA PRO A 255 -7.25 -8.19 -38.51
C PRO A 255 -6.02 -7.75 -39.27
N VAL A 256 -5.56 -6.53 -39.04
CA VAL A 256 -4.26 -6.03 -39.49
C VAL A 256 -3.24 -6.30 -38.43
N ASP A 257 -2.31 -7.19 -38.73
CA ASP A 257 -1.12 -7.49 -37.96
C ASP A 257 -0.06 -6.38 -38.17
N PRO A 258 0.43 -5.69 -37.10
CA PRO A 258 1.29 -4.50 -37.26
C PRO A 258 2.80 -4.78 -37.31
N PHE A 259 3.26 -6.00 -37.59
CA PHE A 259 4.70 -6.29 -37.63
C PHE A 259 5.09 -7.09 -38.89
N THR A 260 5.07 -6.44 -40.09
CA THR A 260 5.82 -6.90 -41.25
C THR A 260 6.37 -5.72 -42.03
N HIS A 261 7.47 -5.18 -41.60
CA HIS A 261 8.41 -4.51 -42.47
C HIS A 261 9.62 -5.42 -42.67
N GLN A 262 9.50 -6.36 -43.62
CA GLN A 262 10.64 -6.99 -44.26
C GLN A 262 11.22 -6.03 -45.29
N ARG A 263 12.43 -5.57 -45.07
CA ARG A 263 13.27 -5.00 -46.12
C ARG A 263 13.74 -6.14 -47.01
N GLU A 264 13.32 -6.11 -48.24
CA GLU A 264 13.87 -6.93 -49.33
C GLU A 264 15.34 -6.56 -49.56
N ILE A 265 16.24 -7.54 -49.44
CA ILE A 265 17.63 -7.48 -49.86
C ILE A 265 17.67 -8.12 -51.25
N PRO A 266 18.20 -7.49 -52.30
CA PRO A 266 18.26 -8.06 -53.63
C PRO A 266 19.27 -9.22 -53.70
N PRO A 267 19.04 -10.24 -54.55
CA PRO A 267 19.89 -11.42 -54.63
C PRO A 267 21.22 -11.14 -55.33
N LEU A 268 22.29 -11.56 -54.71
CA LEU A 268 23.63 -11.63 -55.30
C LEU A 268 23.71 -12.81 -56.23
N HIS A 269 24.09 -12.54 -57.49
CA HIS A 269 24.38 -13.52 -58.51
C HIS A 269 25.60 -14.38 -58.13
N PRO A 270 25.63 -15.68 -58.51
CA PRO A 270 26.79 -16.50 -58.31
C PRO A 270 27.84 -16.27 -59.40
N GLU A 271 29.04 -15.89 -58.99
CA GLU A 271 30.20 -15.91 -59.88
C GLU A 271 30.82 -17.31 -59.96
N SER A 272 31.24 -17.63 -61.16
CA SER A 272 31.75 -18.91 -61.65
C SER A 272 33.10 -19.31 -61.03
N PRO A 273 33.46 -20.59 -61.01
CA PRO A 273 34.67 -21.11 -60.37
C PRO A 273 35.90 -20.82 -61.18
N LEU A 274 36.92 -20.30 -60.51
CA LEU A 274 38.31 -20.28 -61.08
C LEU A 274 38.99 -21.61 -60.79
N GLU A 275 39.33 -22.31 -61.88
CA GLU A 275 40.27 -23.42 -61.93
C GLU A 275 41.67 -22.94 -61.55
N ILE A 276 42.26 -23.50 -60.50
CA ILE A 276 43.69 -23.40 -60.19
C ILE A 276 44.32 -24.81 -60.27
N THR A 277 45.14 -24.93 -61.29
CA THR A 277 45.99 -26.10 -61.59
C THR A 277 47.01 -26.38 -60.49
N ASN A 278 47.06 -27.64 -60.05
CA ASN A 278 48.03 -28.22 -59.16
C ASN A 278 49.46 -28.18 -59.67
N THR A 279 50.41 -27.72 -58.87
CA THR A 279 51.77 -28.24 -58.86
C THR A 279 52.10 -28.71 -57.44
N ARG A 280 52.50 -29.98 -57.44
CA ARG A 280 52.87 -30.74 -56.24
C ARG A 280 54.25 -30.31 -55.76
N GLU A 281 54.36 -30.06 -54.43
CA GLU A 281 55.58 -30.34 -53.64
C GLU A 281 55.14 -30.92 -52.31
N GLU A 282 55.70 -32.08 -51.96
CA GLU A 282 55.38 -32.85 -50.76
C GLU A 282 56.10 -32.21 -49.55
N GLU A 283 55.31 -31.74 -48.56
CA GLU A 283 55.79 -31.49 -47.17
C GLU A 283 55.02 -32.32 -46.14
N PRO A 284 55.59 -32.65 -44.97
CA PRO A 284 55.07 -33.69 -44.09
C PRO A 284 53.75 -33.31 -43.48
N ALA A 285 52.84 -34.26 -43.42
CA ALA A 285 51.46 -34.13 -42.96
C ALA A 285 51.43 -33.71 -41.48
N PHE A 286 51.05 -32.43 -41.23
CA PHE A 286 50.66 -31.98 -39.90
C PHE A 286 49.14 -32.25 -39.74
N THR A 287 48.82 -33.28 -38.98
CA THR A 287 47.43 -33.61 -38.65
C THR A 287 46.94 -32.67 -37.55
N ILE A 288 46.21 -31.64 -37.92
CA ILE A 288 45.43 -30.85 -36.96
C ILE A 288 44.19 -31.67 -36.65
N THR A 289 44.15 -32.29 -35.46
CA THR A 289 42.91 -32.78 -34.88
C THR A 289 42.13 -31.55 -34.43
N PRO A 290 41.02 -31.15 -35.07
CA PRO A 290 40.20 -30.09 -34.51
C PRO A 290 39.62 -30.61 -33.20
N THR A 291 40.05 -30.04 -32.09
CA THR A 291 39.31 -30.17 -30.85
C THR A 291 38.01 -29.44 -31.07
N VAL A 292 36.98 -30.17 -31.47
CA VAL A 292 35.60 -29.62 -31.51
C VAL A 292 35.33 -29.18 -30.10
N PRO A 293 35.10 -27.88 -29.83
CA PRO A 293 34.61 -27.50 -28.54
C PRO A 293 33.31 -28.28 -28.30
N PRO A 294 33.00 -28.73 -27.09
CA PRO A 294 31.79 -29.46 -26.82
C PRO A 294 30.65 -28.63 -27.44
N SER A 295 29.92 -29.19 -28.37
CA SER A 295 28.80 -28.57 -29.02
C SER A 295 27.90 -28.05 -27.91
N MET A 296 27.75 -26.74 -27.77
CA MET A 296 26.73 -26.18 -26.93
C MET A 296 25.42 -26.69 -27.49
N VAL A 297 24.89 -27.77 -26.92
CA VAL A 297 23.53 -28.23 -27.20
C VAL A 297 22.62 -27.06 -26.91
N ASP A 298 21.80 -26.69 -27.85
CA ASP A 298 20.83 -25.61 -27.64
C ASP A 298 20.03 -25.94 -26.38
N PRO A 299 19.92 -25.02 -25.41
CA PRO A 299 19.18 -25.23 -24.19
C PRO A 299 17.75 -25.73 -24.41
N GLU A 300 17.11 -25.34 -25.53
CA GLU A 300 15.79 -25.80 -25.90
C GLU A 300 15.78 -27.26 -26.36
N GLU A 301 16.76 -27.69 -27.16
CA GLU A 301 16.92 -29.09 -27.56
C GLU A 301 17.22 -29.99 -26.38
N LEU A 302 18.08 -29.55 -25.45
CA LEU A 302 18.38 -30.27 -24.21
C LEU A 302 17.13 -30.43 -23.35
N ALA A 303 16.33 -29.38 -23.20
CA ALA A 303 15.08 -29.42 -22.47
C ALA A 303 14.10 -30.42 -23.08
N GLN A 304 13.96 -30.42 -24.42
CA GLN A 304 13.10 -31.38 -25.13
C GLN A 304 13.58 -32.82 -24.95
N GLN A 305 14.88 -33.09 -25.02
CA GLN A 305 15.45 -34.41 -24.76
C GLN A 305 15.21 -34.88 -23.32
N LEU A 306 15.34 -33.97 -22.34
CA LEU A 306 15.05 -34.27 -20.93
C LEU A 306 13.57 -34.58 -20.72
N VAL A 307 12.66 -33.82 -21.36
CA VAL A 307 11.22 -34.12 -21.31
C VAL A 307 10.86 -35.44 -21.98
N GLN A 308 11.49 -35.78 -23.12
CA GLN A 308 11.27 -37.08 -23.76
C GLN A 308 11.74 -38.27 -22.91
N ASN A 309 12.88 -38.12 -22.21
CA ASN A 309 13.49 -39.22 -21.42
C ASN A 309 12.84 -39.35 -20.03
N TYR A 310 12.46 -38.26 -19.37
CA TYR A 310 12.05 -38.22 -17.95
C TYR A 310 10.66 -37.63 -17.71
N GLY A 311 9.97 -37.17 -18.75
CA GLY A 311 8.72 -36.41 -18.62
C GLY A 311 8.91 -34.99 -18.09
N GLU A 312 7.82 -34.23 -17.98
CA GLU A 312 7.82 -32.93 -17.33
C GLU A 312 8.17 -33.08 -15.82
N TYR A 313 8.75 -32.04 -15.24
CA TYR A 313 8.97 -32.01 -13.80
C TYR A 313 7.66 -31.84 -13.05
N ASP A 314 7.33 -32.78 -12.16
CA ASP A 314 6.18 -32.66 -11.27
C ASP A 314 6.67 -32.33 -9.84
N PRO A 315 6.34 -31.14 -9.30
CA PRO A 315 6.75 -30.75 -7.95
C PRO A 315 6.11 -31.61 -6.84
N ARG A 316 5.13 -32.46 -7.16
CA ARG A 316 4.45 -33.32 -6.20
C ARG A 316 5.19 -34.61 -5.92
N LEU A 317 6.21 -34.95 -6.72
CA LEU A 317 6.95 -36.21 -6.60
C LEU A 317 7.58 -36.41 -5.24
N ASP A 318 8.04 -35.34 -4.55
CA ASP A 318 8.61 -35.45 -3.20
C ASP A 318 7.62 -35.98 -2.16
N LEU A 319 6.32 -35.69 -2.37
CA LEU A 319 5.20 -36.20 -1.56
C LEU A 319 4.14 -36.86 -2.46
N SER A 320 4.57 -37.80 -3.30
CA SER A 320 3.68 -38.50 -4.26
C SER A 320 2.53 -39.26 -3.59
N ASP A 321 2.74 -39.72 -2.34
CA ASP A 321 1.76 -40.46 -1.56
C ASP A 321 0.77 -39.53 -0.83
N TYR A 322 0.94 -38.18 -0.91
CA TYR A 322 0.06 -37.23 -0.24
C TYR A 322 -1.38 -37.32 -0.77
N ARG A 323 -2.33 -37.43 0.14
CA ARG A 323 -3.76 -37.48 -0.13
C ARG A 323 -4.45 -36.23 0.39
N PHE A 324 -5.22 -35.56 -0.45
CA PHE A 324 -6.03 -34.43 -0.03
C PHE A 324 -7.02 -34.83 1.06
N PRO A 325 -7.38 -33.90 1.97
CA PRO A 325 -8.41 -34.15 2.97
C PRO A 325 -9.71 -34.60 2.33
N THR A 326 -10.35 -35.63 2.92
CA THR A 326 -11.60 -36.16 2.44
C THR A 326 -12.79 -35.32 2.92
N ILE A 327 -13.91 -35.38 2.20
CA ILE A 327 -15.10 -34.56 2.50
C ILE A 327 -15.74 -34.99 3.83
N GLU A 328 -15.53 -36.25 4.26
CA GLU A 328 -16.04 -36.79 5.51
C GLU A 328 -15.45 -36.13 6.77
N LEU A 329 -14.31 -35.41 6.65
CA LEU A 329 -13.74 -34.68 7.75
C LEU A 329 -14.55 -33.42 8.10
N LEU A 330 -15.42 -32.98 7.17
CA LEU A 330 -16.31 -31.85 7.34
C LEU A 330 -17.72 -32.32 7.76
N ASP A 331 -18.34 -31.58 8.65
CA ASP A 331 -19.63 -31.89 9.22
C ASP A 331 -20.75 -31.83 8.16
N GLU A 332 -21.72 -32.74 8.27
CA GLU A 332 -22.86 -32.71 7.39
C GLU A 332 -23.82 -31.55 7.71
N PRO A 333 -24.37 -30.90 6.65
CA PRO A 333 -25.38 -29.87 6.84
C PRO A 333 -26.59 -30.42 7.61
N LYS A 334 -26.91 -29.82 8.75
CA LYS A 334 -28.10 -30.19 9.55
C LYS A 334 -29.38 -29.80 8.83
N ASP A 335 -29.34 -28.67 8.09
CA ASP A 335 -30.47 -28.17 7.30
C ASP A 335 -30.21 -28.45 5.81
N LYS A 336 -30.94 -29.36 5.21
CA LYS A 336 -30.72 -29.76 3.81
C LYS A 336 -31.29 -28.78 2.76
N SER A 337 -32.13 -27.83 3.16
CA SER A 337 -32.76 -26.85 2.26
C SER A 337 -33.06 -25.54 2.98
N ILE A 338 -33.05 -24.42 2.20
CA ILE A 338 -33.58 -23.15 2.70
C ILE A 338 -35.06 -23.30 2.95
N ILE A 339 -35.49 -23.06 4.18
CA ILE A 339 -36.91 -23.09 4.55
C ILE A 339 -37.54 -21.81 4.01
N ILE A 340 -38.26 -21.91 2.90
CA ILE A 340 -39.02 -20.80 2.34
C ILE A 340 -40.33 -20.71 3.12
N ASN A 341 -40.51 -19.68 3.91
CA ASN A 341 -41.76 -19.38 4.57
C ASN A 341 -42.54 -18.35 3.73
N GLU A 342 -43.45 -18.84 2.90
CA GLU A 342 -44.25 -17.97 2.01
C GLU A 342 -45.12 -16.96 2.78
N GLU A 343 -45.57 -17.32 3.99
CA GLU A 343 -46.35 -16.40 4.84
C GLU A 343 -45.47 -15.21 5.30
N GLU A 344 -44.26 -15.49 5.73
CA GLU A 344 -43.28 -14.47 6.14
C GLU A 344 -42.95 -13.54 4.96
N LEU A 345 -42.74 -14.09 3.76
CA LEU A 345 -42.47 -13.32 2.56
C LEU A 345 -43.63 -12.39 2.20
N LYS A 346 -44.86 -12.84 2.28
CA LYS A 346 -46.08 -12.05 2.04
C LYS A 346 -46.24 -10.97 3.11
N GLU A 347 -46.11 -11.33 4.39
CA GLU A 347 -46.20 -10.40 5.51
C GLU A 347 -45.18 -9.26 5.38
N ASN A 348 -43.92 -9.57 5.07
CA ASN A 348 -42.89 -8.57 4.88
C ASN A 348 -43.12 -7.71 3.65
N ASN A 349 -43.58 -8.30 2.54
CA ASN A 349 -43.95 -7.60 1.33
C ASN A 349 -45.04 -6.54 1.60
N ASP A 350 -46.11 -6.94 2.27
CA ASP A 350 -47.26 -6.07 2.57
C ASP A 350 -46.84 -4.94 3.52
N LYS A 351 -46.01 -5.23 4.51
CA LYS A 351 -45.45 -4.20 5.41
C LYS A 351 -44.56 -3.20 4.68
N ILE A 352 -43.69 -3.65 3.76
CA ILE A 352 -42.83 -2.75 2.96
C ILE A 352 -43.70 -1.82 2.10
N ILE A 353 -44.68 -2.40 1.37
CA ILE A 353 -45.59 -1.65 0.50
C ILE A 353 -46.36 -0.64 1.33
N LYS A 354 -46.99 -1.05 2.45
CA LYS A 354 -47.76 -0.16 3.33
C LYS A 354 -46.88 0.97 3.89
N THR A 355 -45.72 0.67 4.41
CA THR A 355 -44.81 1.67 4.97
C THR A 355 -44.43 2.72 3.91
N LEU A 356 -44.08 2.32 2.70
CA LEU A 356 -43.75 3.23 1.61
C LEU A 356 -44.98 4.06 1.15
N ALA A 357 -46.18 3.44 1.10
CA ALA A 357 -47.43 4.13 0.77
C ALA A 357 -47.80 5.20 1.82
N ASP A 358 -47.58 4.93 3.12
CA ASP A 358 -47.80 5.88 4.22
C ASP A 358 -46.97 7.17 4.03
N TYR A 359 -45.75 7.05 3.40
CA TYR A 359 -44.89 8.18 3.02
C TYR A 359 -45.11 8.68 1.59
N LYS A 360 -46.26 8.31 0.94
CA LYS A 360 -46.61 8.71 -0.43
C LYS A 360 -45.63 8.26 -1.50
N ILE A 361 -45.02 7.09 -1.30
CA ILE A 361 -44.12 6.45 -2.26
C ILE A 361 -44.85 5.21 -2.81
N GLU A 362 -45.24 5.31 -4.08
CA GLU A 362 -45.92 4.21 -4.79
C GLU A 362 -44.88 3.30 -5.45
N ILE A 363 -45.14 1.96 -5.39
CA ILE A 363 -44.30 0.92 -5.99
C ILE A 363 -45.07 0.32 -7.17
N SER A 364 -44.39 0.23 -8.31
CA SER A 364 -44.96 -0.43 -9.50
C SER A 364 -44.78 -1.93 -9.47
N LYS A 365 -43.66 -2.42 -8.92
CA LYS A 365 -43.35 -3.86 -8.88
C LYS A 365 -42.41 -4.19 -7.70
N ILE A 366 -42.63 -5.37 -7.10
CA ILE A 366 -41.74 -5.91 -6.06
C ILE A 366 -41.45 -7.39 -6.38
N LYS A 367 -40.21 -7.81 -6.17
CA LYS A 367 -39.73 -9.18 -6.32
C LYS A 367 -38.93 -9.58 -5.09
N ALA A 368 -39.19 -10.72 -4.51
CA ALA A 368 -38.41 -11.26 -3.41
C ALA A 368 -37.44 -12.37 -3.89
N THR A 369 -36.17 -12.29 -3.43
CA THR A 369 -35.17 -13.33 -3.64
C THR A 369 -34.67 -13.79 -2.28
N VAL A 370 -34.94 -15.06 -1.94
CA VAL A 370 -34.61 -15.64 -0.63
C VAL A 370 -33.18 -16.14 -0.62
N GLY A 371 -32.34 -15.53 0.24
CA GLY A 371 -30.97 -15.98 0.50
C GLY A 371 -30.82 -16.76 1.80
N PRO A 372 -29.58 -17.18 2.16
CA PRO A 372 -29.35 -17.99 3.36
C PRO A 372 -29.69 -17.25 4.65
N THR A 373 -29.37 -15.97 4.75
CA THR A 373 -29.53 -15.17 5.97
C THR A 373 -30.43 -13.96 5.79
N VAL A 374 -30.53 -13.45 4.56
CA VAL A 374 -31.38 -12.30 4.22
C VAL A 374 -32.22 -12.59 3.00
N THR A 375 -33.40 -11.97 2.92
CA THR A 375 -34.22 -11.91 1.73
C THR A 375 -34.07 -10.52 1.09
N LEU A 376 -33.76 -10.49 -0.20
CA LEU A 376 -33.68 -9.27 -0.99
C LEU A 376 -35.05 -8.97 -1.63
N TYR A 377 -35.67 -7.87 -1.27
CA TYR A 377 -36.84 -7.32 -1.92
C TYR A 377 -36.39 -6.26 -2.93
N GLU A 378 -36.48 -6.60 -4.22
CA GLU A 378 -36.20 -5.69 -5.33
C GLU A 378 -37.49 -4.92 -5.67
N ILE A 379 -37.49 -3.60 -5.46
CA ILE A 379 -38.62 -2.73 -5.72
C ILE A 379 -38.35 -1.81 -6.91
N VAL A 380 -39.40 -1.58 -7.70
CA VAL A 380 -39.42 -0.59 -8.78
C VAL A 380 -40.38 0.54 -8.35
N PRO A 381 -39.86 1.70 -7.95
CA PRO A 381 -40.74 2.85 -7.63
C PRO A 381 -41.37 3.42 -8.89
N VAL A 382 -42.51 4.08 -8.74
CA VAL A 382 -43.17 4.81 -9.82
C VAL A 382 -42.29 5.99 -10.29
N ALA A 383 -42.35 6.30 -11.57
CA ALA A 383 -41.60 7.41 -12.17
C ALA A 383 -41.80 8.73 -11.42
N GLY A 384 -40.73 9.49 -11.18
CA GLY A 384 -40.74 10.70 -10.39
C GLY A 384 -40.41 10.55 -8.91
N THR A 385 -40.31 9.31 -8.39
CA THR A 385 -39.92 9.07 -7.00
C THR A 385 -38.42 9.29 -6.82
N ARG A 386 -38.02 10.13 -5.86
CA ARG A 386 -36.60 10.38 -5.54
C ARG A 386 -36.04 9.23 -4.71
N ILE A 387 -35.00 8.57 -5.20
CA ILE A 387 -34.30 7.45 -4.53
C ILE A 387 -33.86 7.82 -3.11
N ALA A 388 -33.41 9.05 -2.90
CA ALA A 388 -32.99 9.53 -1.58
C ALA A 388 -34.12 9.54 -0.53
N GLN A 389 -35.38 9.61 -0.94
CA GLN A 389 -36.52 9.52 -0.01
C GLN A 389 -36.64 8.10 0.53
N ILE A 390 -36.57 7.10 -0.34
CA ILE A 390 -36.65 5.68 0.07
C ILE A 390 -35.47 5.33 1.01
N LYS A 391 -34.27 5.80 0.68
CA LYS A 391 -33.08 5.54 1.51
C LYS A 391 -33.16 6.15 2.93
N ARG A 392 -33.91 7.23 3.10
CA ARG A 392 -34.13 7.85 4.42
C ARG A 392 -35.12 7.10 5.30
N LEU A 393 -35.94 6.23 4.71
CA LEU A 393 -36.96 5.43 5.41
C LEU A 393 -36.42 4.09 5.90
N GLU A 394 -35.10 3.90 5.89
CA GLU A 394 -34.43 2.66 6.30
C GLU A 394 -34.84 2.25 7.74
N ASP A 395 -34.76 3.19 8.68
CA ASP A 395 -35.14 2.96 10.08
C ASP A 395 -36.65 2.70 10.24
N ASP A 396 -37.50 3.44 9.51
CA ASP A 396 -38.96 3.29 9.54
C ASP A 396 -39.41 1.92 9.00
N ILE A 397 -38.76 1.47 7.91
CA ILE A 397 -39.05 0.15 7.32
C ILE A 397 -38.53 -0.94 8.27
N ALA A 398 -37.34 -0.78 8.87
CA ALA A 398 -36.82 -1.73 9.84
C ALA A 398 -37.74 -1.88 11.05
N LEU A 399 -38.28 -0.77 11.57
CA LEU A 399 -39.24 -0.75 12.66
C LEU A 399 -40.54 -1.47 12.28
N SER A 400 -41.10 -1.16 11.10
CA SER A 400 -42.33 -1.80 10.60
C SER A 400 -42.19 -3.32 10.43
N LEU A 401 -41.02 -3.78 10.01
CA LEU A 401 -40.69 -5.21 9.85
C LEU A 401 -40.32 -5.88 11.17
N ALA A 402 -40.14 -5.13 12.26
CA ALA A 402 -39.58 -5.57 13.54
C ALA A 402 -38.21 -6.28 13.33
N ALA A 403 -37.42 -5.82 12.37
CA ALA A 403 -36.11 -6.37 12.02
C ALA A 403 -35.00 -5.68 12.81
N LEU A 404 -33.96 -6.44 13.20
CA LEU A 404 -32.80 -5.93 13.94
C LEU A 404 -31.94 -4.94 13.12
N GLY A 405 -32.20 -4.82 11.83
CA GLY A 405 -31.56 -3.92 10.88
C GLY A 405 -31.87 -4.38 9.47
N ILE A 406 -32.08 -3.45 8.58
CA ILE A 406 -32.20 -3.69 7.15
C ILE A 406 -31.07 -2.95 6.44
N ARG A 407 -30.85 -3.26 5.16
CA ARG A 407 -29.92 -2.50 4.33
C ARG A 407 -30.57 -2.15 3.01
N ILE A 408 -30.52 -0.86 2.63
CA ILE A 408 -31.10 -0.40 1.36
C ILE A 408 -29.99 -0.15 0.35
N ILE A 409 -30.04 -0.90 -0.76
CA ILE A 409 -29.16 -0.73 -1.92
C ILE A 409 -29.93 0.07 -2.98
N ALA A 410 -29.51 1.30 -3.21
CA ALA A 410 -30.27 2.17 -4.09
C ALA A 410 -29.33 3.06 -4.94
N PRO A 411 -29.29 2.82 -6.25
CA PRO A 411 -29.87 1.72 -7.02
C PRO A 411 -29.10 0.41 -6.90
N ILE A 412 -29.71 -0.74 -7.29
CA ILE A 412 -28.97 -1.99 -7.51
C ILE A 412 -28.17 -1.83 -8.80
N PRO A 413 -26.84 -2.10 -8.78
CA PRO A 413 -25.99 -1.99 -9.95
C PRO A 413 -26.51 -2.80 -11.15
N GLY A 414 -26.61 -2.16 -12.29
CA GLY A 414 -27.04 -2.79 -13.55
C GLY A 414 -28.51 -3.14 -13.65
N LYS A 415 -29.38 -2.87 -12.63
CA LYS A 415 -30.81 -3.26 -12.67
C LYS A 415 -31.78 -2.07 -12.63
N GLY A 416 -31.36 -0.86 -12.26
CA GLY A 416 -32.28 0.29 -12.14
C GLY A 416 -33.38 0.11 -11.07
N THR A 417 -33.26 -0.88 -10.19
CA THR A 417 -34.18 -1.20 -9.11
C THR A 417 -33.56 -0.85 -7.76
N ILE A 418 -34.37 -0.76 -6.71
CA ILE A 418 -33.92 -0.56 -5.34
C ILE A 418 -34.05 -1.88 -4.58
N GLY A 419 -32.99 -2.29 -3.90
CA GLY A 419 -32.98 -3.48 -3.06
C GLY A 419 -33.15 -3.15 -1.60
N ILE A 420 -34.05 -3.88 -0.91
CA ILE A 420 -34.18 -3.86 0.54
C ILE A 420 -33.84 -5.25 1.04
N GLU A 421 -32.71 -5.37 1.76
CA GLU A 421 -32.24 -6.60 2.36
C GLU A 421 -32.84 -6.72 3.76
N VAL A 422 -33.70 -7.73 3.97
CA VAL A 422 -34.38 -7.99 5.23
C VAL A 422 -33.86 -9.29 5.85
N PRO A 423 -33.44 -9.29 7.11
CA PRO A 423 -33.00 -10.51 7.81
C PRO A 423 -34.12 -11.56 7.86
N ASN A 424 -33.80 -12.81 7.56
CA ASN A 424 -34.70 -13.94 7.71
C ASN A 424 -34.95 -14.23 9.19
N LYS A 425 -36.16 -14.54 9.60
CA LYS A 425 -36.50 -14.98 10.99
C LYS A 425 -35.74 -16.26 11.40
N LYS A 426 -35.49 -17.16 10.43
CA LYS A 426 -34.69 -18.39 10.61
C LYS A 426 -33.58 -18.42 9.57
N PRO A 427 -32.38 -17.82 9.86
CA PRO A 427 -31.26 -17.88 8.93
C PRO A 427 -30.70 -19.31 8.83
N THR A 428 -30.31 -19.71 7.62
CA THR A 428 -29.70 -21.00 7.31
C THR A 428 -28.17 -20.88 7.35
N THR A 429 -27.51 -21.82 8.03
CA THR A 429 -26.03 -21.87 8.08
C THR A 429 -25.49 -22.41 6.75
N VAL A 430 -24.50 -21.71 6.20
CA VAL A 430 -23.74 -22.16 5.02
C VAL A 430 -22.55 -22.98 5.50
N TYR A 431 -22.59 -24.31 5.34
CA TYR A 431 -21.52 -25.20 5.79
C TYR A 431 -20.35 -25.24 4.79
N MET A 432 -19.12 -25.36 5.32
CA MET A 432 -17.91 -25.47 4.48
C MET A 432 -17.99 -26.69 3.56
N ARG A 433 -18.52 -27.82 4.04
CA ARG A 433 -18.77 -29.03 3.21
C ARG A 433 -19.55 -28.70 1.93
N THR A 434 -20.60 -27.89 2.02
CA THR A 434 -21.41 -27.48 0.86
C THR A 434 -20.60 -26.66 -0.13
N MET A 435 -19.69 -25.83 0.36
CA MET A 435 -18.85 -24.99 -0.49
C MET A 435 -17.75 -25.80 -1.20
N ILE A 436 -17.11 -26.74 -0.48
CA ILE A 436 -16.08 -27.62 -1.04
C ILE A 436 -16.67 -28.57 -2.08
N THR A 437 -17.89 -29.09 -1.86
CA THR A 437 -18.57 -30.01 -2.82
C THR A 437 -19.19 -29.28 -4.01
N ALA A 438 -19.28 -27.96 -4.00
CA ALA A 438 -19.87 -27.21 -5.11
C ALA A 438 -19.08 -27.42 -6.41
N GLN A 439 -19.76 -27.73 -7.50
CA GLN A 439 -19.14 -27.96 -8.83
C GLN A 439 -18.23 -26.79 -9.25
N LYS A 440 -18.65 -25.55 -8.95
CA LYS A 440 -17.88 -24.34 -9.24
C LYS A 440 -16.52 -24.36 -8.54
N PHE A 441 -16.41 -24.94 -7.32
CA PHE A 441 -15.14 -25.07 -6.61
C PHE A 441 -14.35 -26.28 -7.12
N GLN A 442 -14.99 -27.41 -7.33
CA GLN A 442 -14.33 -28.63 -7.81
C GLN A 442 -13.70 -28.43 -9.20
N ASN A 443 -14.39 -27.72 -10.10
CA ASN A 443 -13.90 -27.44 -11.45
C ASN A 443 -13.10 -26.13 -11.56
N ALA A 444 -12.76 -25.49 -10.44
CA ALA A 444 -12.00 -24.22 -10.48
C ALA A 444 -10.55 -24.46 -10.92
N GLU A 445 -10.15 -23.84 -12.03
CA GLU A 445 -8.78 -23.79 -12.55
C GLU A 445 -8.00 -22.57 -12.03
N MET A 446 -8.35 -22.10 -10.84
CA MET A 446 -7.75 -20.94 -10.20
C MET A 446 -6.42 -21.30 -9.54
N GLU A 447 -5.48 -20.33 -9.49
CA GLU A 447 -4.19 -20.55 -8.82
C GLU A 447 -4.35 -20.72 -7.31
N LEU A 448 -5.16 -19.90 -6.65
CA LEU A 448 -5.42 -19.95 -5.20
C LEU A 448 -6.93 -19.80 -4.93
N PRO A 449 -7.75 -20.85 -5.21
CA PRO A 449 -9.21 -20.75 -5.08
C PRO A 449 -9.65 -20.71 -3.62
N ILE A 450 -10.50 -19.74 -3.29
CA ILE A 450 -11.11 -19.57 -1.98
C ILE A 450 -12.63 -19.63 -2.14
N ALA A 451 -13.26 -20.52 -1.41
CA ALA A 451 -14.72 -20.70 -1.36
C ALA A 451 -15.28 -19.98 -0.13
N PHE A 452 -15.49 -18.66 -0.25
CA PHE A 452 -15.89 -17.83 0.89
C PHE A 452 -17.25 -18.16 1.46
N GLY A 453 -18.24 -18.52 0.63
CA GLY A 453 -19.60 -18.73 1.10
C GLY A 453 -20.62 -18.57 -0.02
N LYS A 454 -21.83 -18.14 0.34
CA LYS A 454 -22.93 -17.96 -0.61
C LYS A 454 -23.38 -16.50 -0.67
N THR A 455 -23.74 -16.07 -1.89
CA THR A 455 -24.37 -14.76 -2.13
C THR A 455 -25.82 -14.75 -1.66
N ILE A 456 -26.47 -13.58 -1.70
CA ILE A 456 -27.90 -13.43 -1.43
C ILE A 456 -28.74 -14.28 -2.39
N SER A 457 -28.27 -14.50 -3.63
CA SER A 457 -28.93 -15.39 -4.61
C SER A 457 -28.69 -16.88 -4.34
N ASN A 458 -28.10 -17.23 -3.20
CA ASN A 458 -27.73 -18.62 -2.81
C ASN A 458 -26.68 -19.27 -3.73
N GLU A 459 -25.96 -18.51 -4.52
CA GLU A 459 -24.90 -18.98 -5.40
C GLU A 459 -23.58 -19.09 -4.64
N PRO A 460 -22.76 -20.17 -4.88
CA PRO A 460 -21.44 -20.27 -4.32
C PRO A 460 -20.54 -19.13 -4.83
N PHE A 461 -19.95 -18.36 -3.90
CA PHE A 461 -18.99 -17.30 -4.18
C PHE A 461 -17.58 -17.84 -4.01
N ILE A 462 -16.89 -17.98 -5.14
CA ILE A 462 -15.53 -18.52 -5.21
C ILE A 462 -14.68 -17.49 -5.94
N THR A 463 -13.51 -17.20 -5.41
CA THR A 463 -12.58 -16.22 -5.98
C THR A 463 -11.14 -16.72 -5.89
N ASP A 464 -10.26 -16.09 -6.64
CA ASP A 464 -8.85 -16.45 -6.71
C ASP A 464 -8.00 -15.42 -5.95
N LEU A 465 -7.30 -15.85 -4.89
CA LEU A 465 -6.41 -14.97 -4.13
C LEU A 465 -5.28 -14.40 -4.99
N ALA A 466 -4.81 -15.15 -5.99
CA ALA A 466 -3.77 -14.66 -6.89
C ALA A 466 -4.25 -13.48 -7.76
N LYS A 467 -5.55 -13.40 -8.07
CA LYS A 467 -6.17 -12.27 -8.78
C LYS A 467 -6.48 -11.08 -7.88
N MET A 468 -6.80 -11.34 -6.60
CA MET A 468 -6.94 -10.32 -5.56
C MET A 468 -5.70 -10.36 -4.63
N PRO A 469 -4.56 -9.83 -5.04
CA PRO A 469 -3.24 -10.24 -4.54
C PRO A 469 -3.09 -10.17 -3.03
N HIS A 470 -3.80 -9.25 -2.37
CA HIS A 470 -3.77 -9.05 -0.92
C HIS A 470 -5.17 -8.79 -0.41
N LEU A 471 -5.49 -9.38 0.74
CA LEU A 471 -6.81 -9.35 1.34
C LEU A 471 -6.74 -8.72 2.73
N LEU A 472 -7.55 -7.70 2.94
CA LEU A 472 -7.82 -7.12 4.25
C LEU A 472 -9.14 -7.68 4.79
N MET A 473 -9.12 -8.22 6.01
CA MET A 473 -10.30 -8.72 6.70
C MET A 473 -10.49 -7.98 8.02
N ALA A 474 -11.66 -7.41 8.25
CA ALA A 474 -11.93 -6.74 9.51
C ALA A 474 -13.35 -6.95 10.02
N GLY A 475 -13.56 -6.86 11.33
CA GLY A 475 -14.87 -7.01 11.94
C GLY A 475 -14.79 -7.06 13.46
N ALA A 476 -15.90 -6.81 14.14
CA ALA A 476 -15.95 -6.87 15.60
C ALA A 476 -15.75 -8.32 16.11
N THR A 477 -15.34 -8.46 17.36
CA THR A 477 -15.13 -9.75 18.00
C THR A 477 -16.38 -10.64 17.94
N GLY A 478 -16.20 -11.90 17.59
CA GLY A 478 -17.29 -12.88 17.49
C GLY A 478 -18.21 -12.75 16.25
N GLN A 479 -17.86 -11.88 15.28
CA GLN A 479 -18.68 -11.67 14.09
C GLN A 479 -18.31 -12.55 12.88
N GLY A 480 -17.27 -13.38 13.00
CA GLY A 480 -16.90 -14.37 11.98
C GLY A 480 -15.51 -14.20 11.36
N LYS A 481 -14.67 -13.28 11.86
CA LYS A 481 -13.31 -13.03 11.32
C LYS A 481 -12.44 -14.30 11.36
N SER A 482 -12.34 -14.97 12.50
CA SER A 482 -11.52 -16.19 12.68
C SER A 482 -12.06 -17.34 11.83
N VAL A 483 -13.39 -17.50 11.76
CA VAL A 483 -14.02 -18.45 10.85
C VAL A 483 -13.67 -18.14 9.39
N GLY A 484 -13.68 -16.87 8.99
CA GLY A 484 -13.29 -16.44 7.64
C GLY A 484 -11.84 -16.79 7.31
N ILE A 485 -10.91 -16.65 8.25
CA ILE A 485 -9.51 -17.06 8.07
C ILE A 485 -9.45 -18.59 7.89
N ASN A 486 -10.13 -19.35 8.74
CA ASN A 486 -10.20 -20.81 8.64
C ASN A 486 -10.81 -21.27 7.31
N VAL A 487 -11.83 -20.57 6.80
CA VAL A 487 -12.42 -20.84 5.48
C VAL A 487 -11.39 -20.66 4.37
N VAL A 488 -10.57 -19.61 4.43
CA VAL A 488 -9.52 -19.36 3.44
C VAL A 488 -8.47 -20.47 3.48
N LEU A 489 -7.92 -20.77 4.65
CA LEU A 489 -6.91 -21.82 4.82
C LEU A 489 -7.46 -23.20 4.41
N THR A 490 -8.65 -23.56 4.87
CA THR A 490 -9.30 -24.83 4.51
C THR A 490 -9.54 -24.93 3.00
N SER A 491 -9.99 -23.87 2.33
CA SER A 491 -10.17 -23.87 0.88
C SER A 491 -8.89 -24.24 0.15
N LEU A 492 -7.76 -23.68 0.58
CA LEU A 492 -6.45 -23.94 -0.02
C LEU A 492 -5.95 -25.37 0.31
N LEU A 493 -6.15 -25.84 1.53
CA LEU A 493 -5.77 -27.21 1.95
C LEU A 493 -6.53 -28.31 1.16
N TYR A 494 -7.78 -28.05 0.76
CA TYR A 494 -8.57 -28.99 -0.05
C TYR A 494 -8.24 -28.96 -1.55
N LYS A 495 -7.50 -27.94 -2.04
CA LYS A 495 -7.32 -27.75 -3.49
C LYS A 495 -5.86 -27.74 -3.92
N LYS A 496 -4.92 -27.38 -3.03
CA LYS A 496 -3.52 -27.21 -3.38
C LYS A 496 -2.62 -28.20 -2.64
N HIS A 497 -1.70 -28.79 -3.39
CA HIS A 497 -0.69 -29.69 -2.84
C HIS A 497 0.34 -28.95 -1.98
N PRO A 498 0.96 -29.57 -0.95
CA PRO A 498 2.00 -28.92 -0.15
C PRO A 498 3.19 -28.37 -0.95
N ALA A 499 3.48 -28.94 -2.10
CA ALA A 499 4.52 -28.41 -3.01
C ALA A 499 4.12 -27.13 -3.73
N GLU A 500 2.81 -26.81 -3.81
CA GLU A 500 2.28 -25.69 -4.60
C GLU A 500 2.03 -24.44 -3.76
N VAL A 501 1.76 -24.59 -2.44
CA VAL A 501 1.48 -23.48 -1.53
C VAL A 501 2.13 -23.67 -0.18
N LYS A 502 2.63 -22.56 0.39
CA LYS A 502 3.19 -22.47 1.74
C LYS A 502 2.53 -21.34 2.51
N PHE A 503 2.33 -21.52 3.81
CA PHE A 503 1.75 -20.54 4.70
C PHE A 503 2.80 -20.00 5.68
N VAL A 504 2.80 -18.70 5.88
CA VAL A 504 3.46 -18.04 7.00
C VAL A 504 2.37 -17.54 7.92
N LEU A 505 2.27 -18.11 9.11
CA LEU A 505 1.19 -17.85 10.05
C LEU A 505 1.69 -16.98 11.21
N VAL A 506 1.00 -15.86 11.43
CA VAL A 506 1.33 -14.90 12.50
C VAL A 506 0.12 -14.77 13.41
N ASP A 507 0.27 -15.24 14.66
CA ASP A 507 -0.76 -15.19 15.69
C ASP A 507 -0.20 -14.63 17.01
N PRO A 508 -0.21 -13.31 17.21
CA PRO A 508 0.31 -12.69 18.42
C PRO A 508 -0.38 -13.14 19.72
N LYS A 509 -1.61 -13.69 19.61
CA LYS A 509 -2.42 -14.12 20.75
C LYS A 509 -2.29 -15.60 21.09
N LYS A 510 -1.68 -16.39 20.24
CA LYS A 510 -1.52 -17.86 20.39
C LYS A 510 -2.86 -18.63 20.53
N VAL A 511 -3.92 -18.17 19.86
CA VAL A 511 -5.27 -18.74 20.05
C VAL A 511 -5.87 -19.30 18.77
N GLU A 512 -5.83 -18.51 17.69
CA GLU A 512 -6.65 -18.80 16.50
C GLU A 512 -5.93 -19.73 15.50
N LEU A 513 -4.62 -19.55 15.31
CA LEU A 513 -3.86 -20.26 14.29
C LEU A 513 -3.03 -21.43 14.84
N SER A 514 -2.92 -21.60 16.15
CA SER A 514 -2.13 -22.69 16.78
C SER A 514 -2.54 -24.10 16.32
N ILE A 515 -3.80 -24.27 15.94
CA ILE A 515 -4.33 -25.55 15.43
C ILE A 515 -3.63 -26.02 14.13
N PHE A 516 -3.03 -25.11 13.37
CA PHE A 516 -2.31 -25.41 12.12
C PHE A 516 -0.85 -25.84 12.34
N GLU A 517 -0.34 -25.85 13.57
CA GLU A 517 1.02 -26.31 13.89
C GLU A 517 1.27 -27.76 13.44
N THR A 518 0.26 -28.59 13.51
CA THR A 518 0.35 -30.02 13.12
C THR A 518 0.72 -30.24 11.65
N ILE A 519 0.49 -29.26 10.78
CA ILE A 519 0.84 -29.32 9.35
C ILE A 519 2.14 -28.59 9.03
N GLU A 520 2.97 -28.29 10.02
CA GLU A 520 4.23 -27.56 9.88
C GLU A 520 5.07 -28.05 8.70
N ARG A 521 5.42 -29.34 8.70
CA ARG A 521 6.31 -29.93 7.70
C ARG A 521 5.67 -30.12 6.32
N HIS A 522 4.37 -29.90 6.18
CA HIS A 522 3.67 -29.96 4.89
C HIS A 522 3.52 -28.58 4.28
N TYR A 523 2.95 -27.64 5.03
CA TYR A 523 2.47 -26.37 4.47
C TYR A 523 3.10 -25.13 5.06
N LEU A 524 3.77 -25.21 6.23
CA LEU A 524 4.26 -23.98 6.85
C LEU A 524 5.66 -23.59 6.37
N ALA A 525 5.89 -22.29 6.38
CA ALA A 525 7.18 -21.66 6.13
C ALA A 525 7.63 -20.88 7.37
N LYS A 526 8.90 -21.03 7.77
CA LYS A 526 9.47 -20.35 8.94
C LYS A 526 10.89 -19.89 8.70
N LEU A 527 11.39 -19.03 9.61
CA LEU A 527 12.82 -18.69 9.64
C LEU A 527 13.66 -19.90 10.08
N PRO A 528 14.91 -20.01 9.60
CA PRO A 528 15.81 -21.11 9.98
C PRO A 528 16.02 -21.23 11.50
N ASP A 529 16.09 -20.09 12.20
CA ASP A 529 16.37 -20.01 13.64
C ASP A 529 15.11 -20.06 14.51
N SER A 530 13.90 -20.26 13.90
CA SER A 530 12.65 -20.33 14.65
C SER A 530 12.32 -21.77 15.05
N GLU A 531 12.17 -22.03 16.34
CA GLU A 531 11.67 -23.32 16.83
C GLU A 531 10.20 -23.51 16.46
N GLU A 532 9.36 -22.49 16.70
CA GLU A 532 7.92 -22.49 16.42
C GLU A 532 7.65 -22.12 14.97
N ALA A 533 6.75 -22.86 14.31
CA ALA A 533 6.32 -22.55 12.93
C ALA A 533 5.30 -21.43 12.87
N ILE A 534 4.53 -21.22 13.95
CA ILE A 534 3.56 -20.12 14.08
C ILE A 534 4.25 -19.00 14.85
N ILE A 535 4.27 -17.82 14.24
CA ILE A 535 5.03 -16.70 14.74
C ILE A 535 4.17 -15.89 15.72
N THR A 536 4.61 -15.80 16.96
CA THR A 536 3.86 -15.18 18.05
C THR A 536 4.54 -13.93 18.60
N ASP A 537 5.87 -13.86 18.52
CA ASP A 537 6.68 -12.74 19.00
C ASP A 537 6.82 -11.65 17.94
N THR A 538 6.64 -10.38 18.35
CA THR A 538 6.64 -9.23 17.43
C THR A 538 8.00 -9.02 16.75
N LYS A 539 9.13 -9.27 17.43
CA LYS A 539 10.45 -9.14 16.81
C LYS A 539 10.64 -10.21 15.74
N LYS A 540 10.24 -11.46 16.04
CA LYS A 540 10.26 -12.55 15.05
C LYS A 540 9.34 -12.25 13.86
N VAL A 541 8.20 -11.56 14.08
CA VAL A 541 7.32 -11.10 12.98
C VAL A 541 8.05 -10.11 12.07
N VAL A 542 8.72 -9.09 12.65
CA VAL A 542 9.50 -8.12 11.88
C VAL A 542 10.59 -8.80 11.07
N ASN A 543 11.34 -9.72 11.67
CA ASN A 543 12.38 -10.49 11.00
C ASN A 543 11.82 -11.34 9.86
N THR A 544 10.67 -12.00 10.07
CA THR A 544 9.99 -12.80 9.04
C THR A 544 9.50 -11.93 7.88
N LEU A 545 8.94 -10.75 8.14
CA LEU A 545 8.52 -9.83 7.10
C LEU A 545 9.69 -9.33 6.26
N ASN A 546 10.82 -9.03 6.89
CA ASN A 546 12.05 -8.66 6.17
C ASN A 546 12.62 -9.83 5.38
N SER A 547 12.60 -11.04 5.93
CA SER A 547 12.97 -12.27 5.23
C SER A 547 12.09 -12.51 3.99
N LEU A 548 10.79 -12.27 4.10
CA LEU A 548 9.88 -12.32 2.94
C LEU A 548 10.21 -11.24 1.89
N CYS A 549 10.73 -10.08 2.30
CA CYS A 549 11.24 -9.09 1.35
C CYS A 549 12.49 -9.60 0.62
N ILE A 550 13.38 -10.32 1.30
CA ILE A 550 14.54 -10.96 0.67
C ILE A 550 14.10 -12.07 -0.30
N GLU A 551 13.18 -12.94 0.12
CA GLU A 551 12.61 -13.97 -0.76
C GLU A 551 11.94 -13.36 -1.99
N MET A 552 11.26 -12.22 -1.81
CA MET A 552 10.67 -11.45 -2.91
C MET A 552 11.74 -11.01 -3.91
N ASP A 553 12.83 -10.40 -3.44
CA ASP A 553 13.92 -9.92 -4.30
C ASP A 553 14.61 -11.11 -5.01
N ASN A 554 14.89 -12.21 -4.30
CA ASN A 554 15.44 -13.44 -4.87
C ASN A 554 14.53 -14.01 -5.99
N ARG A 555 13.23 -14.02 -5.79
CA ARG A 555 12.27 -14.48 -6.81
C ARG A 555 12.27 -13.58 -8.03
N TYR A 556 12.38 -12.27 -7.85
CA TYR A 556 12.51 -11.33 -8.96
C TYR A 556 13.77 -11.57 -9.79
N GLU A 557 14.89 -11.88 -9.16
CA GLU A 557 16.11 -12.25 -9.87
C GLU A 557 15.91 -13.53 -10.68
N LEU A 558 15.29 -14.56 -10.10
CA LEU A 558 14.99 -15.81 -10.81
C LEU A 558 14.05 -15.59 -12.01
N LEU A 559 13.00 -14.79 -11.86
CA LEU A 559 12.08 -14.43 -12.94
C LEU A 559 12.79 -13.65 -14.05
N LYS A 560 13.66 -12.70 -13.69
CA LYS A 560 14.47 -11.93 -14.62
C LYS A 560 15.42 -12.82 -15.42
N ASN A 561 16.13 -13.75 -14.75
CA ASN A 561 17.03 -14.69 -15.39
C ASN A 561 16.28 -15.64 -16.33
N ALA A 562 15.08 -16.07 -15.93
CA ALA A 562 14.20 -16.89 -16.76
C ALA A 562 13.47 -16.10 -17.88
N GLN A 563 13.60 -14.76 -17.91
CA GLN A 563 12.93 -13.87 -18.88
C GLN A 563 11.40 -14.04 -18.90
N VAL A 564 10.79 -14.08 -17.71
CA VAL A 564 9.34 -14.22 -17.54
C VAL A 564 8.77 -13.12 -16.66
N ARG A 565 7.46 -12.87 -16.76
CA ARG A 565 6.79 -11.76 -16.07
C ARG A 565 6.15 -12.13 -14.73
N ASN A 566 5.84 -13.41 -14.54
CA ASN A 566 5.12 -13.88 -13.35
C ASN A 566 5.48 -15.31 -12.99
N ILE A 567 5.15 -15.69 -11.76
CA ILE A 567 5.42 -17.02 -11.20
C ILE A 567 4.77 -18.16 -12.01
N LYS A 568 3.61 -17.94 -12.61
CA LYS A 568 2.91 -18.95 -13.39
C LYS A 568 3.72 -19.33 -14.65
N GLU A 569 4.21 -18.33 -15.37
CA GLU A 569 5.07 -18.52 -16.53
C GLU A 569 6.41 -19.16 -16.12
N TYR A 570 6.98 -18.72 -14.99
CA TYR A 570 8.21 -19.27 -14.44
C TYR A 570 8.05 -20.76 -14.12
N ASN A 571 7.04 -21.12 -13.36
CA ASN A 571 6.78 -22.50 -12.98
C ASN A 571 6.42 -23.37 -14.20
N ALA A 572 5.77 -22.84 -15.22
CA ALA A 572 5.52 -23.55 -16.48
C ALA A 572 6.84 -23.88 -17.20
N LYS A 573 7.77 -22.91 -17.34
CA LYS A 573 9.10 -23.15 -17.89
C LYS A 573 9.91 -24.15 -17.06
N PHE A 574 9.84 -24.06 -15.72
CA PHE A 574 10.53 -25.00 -14.86
C PHE A 574 9.98 -26.42 -15.00
N LYS A 575 8.66 -26.61 -15.06
CA LYS A 575 8.03 -27.92 -15.31
C LYS A 575 8.43 -28.50 -16.68
N ALA A 576 8.52 -27.64 -17.70
CA ALA A 576 9.00 -28.02 -19.03
C ALA A 576 10.53 -28.22 -19.10
N ARG A 577 11.26 -28.24 -17.97
CA ARG A 577 12.71 -28.41 -17.83
C ARG A 577 13.54 -27.39 -18.62
N GLN A 578 13.00 -26.24 -18.94
CA GLN A 578 13.67 -25.14 -19.66
C GLN A 578 14.57 -24.28 -18.78
N LEU A 579 14.54 -24.50 -17.47
CA LEU A 579 15.34 -23.75 -16.49
C LEU A 579 16.34 -24.68 -15.80
N ASN A 580 17.61 -24.27 -15.75
CA ASN A 580 18.69 -25.08 -15.23
C ASN A 580 18.77 -24.97 -13.68
N PRO A 581 18.56 -26.07 -12.91
CA PRO A 581 18.67 -26.05 -11.46
C PRO A 581 20.06 -25.67 -10.94
N ASN A 582 21.15 -25.96 -11.71
CA ASN A 582 22.51 -25.60 -11.33
C ASN A 582 22.77 -24.09 -11.33
N GLU A 583 21.92 -23.32 -12.00
CA GLU A 583 21.92 -21.86 -11.99
C GLU A 583 21.06 -21.27 -10.85
N GLY A 584 20.59 -22.11 -9.95
CA GLY A 584 19.78 -21.74 -8.80
C GLY A 584 18.28 -21.73 -9.08
N HIS A 585 17.85 -22.12 -10.29
CA HIS A 585 16.42 -22.23 -10.59
C HIS A 585 15.77 -23.38 -9.81
N ARG A 586 14.60 -23.14 -9.28
CA ARG A 586 13.81 -24.10 -8.50
C ARG A 586 12.33 -23.87 -8.74
N PHE A 587 11.50 -24.88 -8.48
CA PHE A 587 10.04 -24.66 -8.45
C PHE A 587 9.68 -23.70 -7.33
N LEU A 588 8.84 -22.70 -7.62
CA LEU A 588 8.45 -21.66 -6.68
C LEU A 588 7.01 -21.92 -6.18
N PRO A 589 6.81 -22.35 -4.93
CA PRO A 589 5.47 -22.43 -4.37
C PRO A 589 4.89 -21.01 -4.16
N TYR A 590 3.57 -20.87 -4.20
CA TYR A 590 2.91 -19.67 -3.70
C TYR A 590 3.14 -19.56 -2.19
N ILE A 591 3.37 -18.36 -1.68
CA ILE A 591 3.50 -18.09 -0.24
C ILE A 591 2.32 -17.21 0.17
N VAL A 592 1.59 -17.64 1.20
CA VAL A 592 0.47 -16.87 1.76
C VAL A 592 0.79 -16.53 3.21
N LEU A 593 1.08 -15.27 3.47
CA LEU A 593 1.21 -14.73 4.83
C LEU A 593 -0.18 -14.43 5.39
N VAL A 594 -0.49 -14.98 6.56
CA VAL A 594 -1.74 -14.73 7.29
C VAL A 594 -1.43 -14.11 8.64
N VAL A 595 -1.99 -12.94 8.89
CA VAL A 595 -1.89 -12.24 10.18
C VAL A 595 -3.28 -12.17 10.81
N ASP A 596 -3.46 -12.82 11.96
CA ASP A 596 -4.76 -12.86 12.63
C ASP A 596 -5.16 -11.51 13.24
N GLU A 597 -4.27 -10.84 13.93
CA GLU A 597 -4.56 -9.52 14.54
C GLU A 597 -3.48 -8.49 14.24
N PHE A 598 -3.68 -7.77 13.16
CA PHE A 598 -2.75 -6.76 12.68
C PHE A 598 -2.63 -5.56 13.63
N ALA A 599 -3.72 -5.24 14.36
CA ALA A 599 -3.71 -4.12 15.30
C ALA A 599 -2.65 -4.28 16.39
N ASP A 600 -2.47 -5.50 16.91
CA ASP A 600 -1.52 -5.75 17.98
C ASP A 600 -0.07 -5.55 17.50
N LEU A 601 0.23 -5.91 16.25
CA LEU A 601 1.54 -5.69 15.62
C LEU A 601 1.82 -4.20 15.36
N ILE A 602 0.87 -3.49 14.76
CA ILE A 602 1.03 -2.05 14.47
C ILE A 602 1.15 -1.23 15.75
N MET A 603 0.42 -1.58 16.80
CA MET A 603 0.49 -0.86 18.08
C MET A 603 1.80 -1.11 18.83
N THR A 604 2.48 -2.22 18.57
CA THR A 604 3.73 -2.61 19.25
C THR A 604 4.97 -2.16 18.46
N ALA A 605 5.05 -2.46 17.16
CA ALA A 605 6.21 -2.22 16.32
C ALA A 605 5.98 -1.17 15.21
N GLY A 606 4.76 -0.65 15.05
CA GLY A 606 4.46 0.49 14.19
C GLY A 606 5.03 0.38 12.77
N LYS A 607 5.97 1.26 12.44
CA LYS A 607 6.56 1.36 11.10
C LYS A 607 7.42 0.16 10.72
N GLU A 608 8.02 -0.54 11.68
CA GLU A 608 8.86 -1.72 11.41
C GLU A 608 8.06 -2.87 10.80
N VAL A 609 6.77 -2.96 11.11
CA VAL A 609 5.82 -3.89 10.51
C VAL A 609 5.16 -3.29 9.25
N GLU A 610 4.79 -2.01 9.29
CA GLU A 610 4.07 -1.36 8.18
C GLU A 610 4.91 -1.28 6.91
N LEU A 611 6.19 -0.94 7.00
CA LEU A 611 7.06 -0.75 5.85
C LEU A 611 7.29 -2.05 5.04
N PRO A 612 7.69 -3.18 5.65
CA PRO A 612 7.84 -4.43 4.92
C PRO A 612 6.50 -4.92 4.33
N ILE A 613 5.39 -4.81 5.07
CA ILE A 613 4.06 -5.18 4.56
C ILE A 613 3.71 -4.33 3.34
N ALA A 614 3.92 -3.01 3.40
CA ALA A 614 3.66 -2.13 2.26
C ALA A 614 4.52 -2.51 1.05
N ARG A 615 5.82 -2.80 1.24
CA ARG A 615 6.74 -3.21 0.18
C ARG A 615 6.30 -4.52 -0.48
N ILE A 616 5.98 -5.55 0.32
CA ILE A 616 5.49 -6.84 -0.19
C ILE A 616 4.16 -6.61 -0.93
N ALA A 617 3.23 -5.85 -0.35
CA ALA A 617 1.91 -5.62 -0.95
C ALA A 617 1.98 -4.85 -2.28
N GLN A 618 2.99 -4.01 -2.48
CA GLN A 618 3.21 -3.28 -3.75
C GLN A 618 3.83 -4.16 -4.84
N LEU A 619 4.76 -5.03 -4.48
CA LEU A 619 5.63 -5.70 -5.44
C LEU A 619 5.38 -7.21 -5.57
N ALA A 620 4.91 -7.91 -4.54
CA ALA A 620 4.97 -9.35 -4.48
C ALA A 620 3.92 -10.13 -5.30
N ARG A 621 2.95 -9.45 -5.91
CA ARG A 621 1.88 -10.08 -6.70
C ARG A 621 2.41 -10.98 -7.82
N ALA A 622 3.37 -10.47 -8.60
CA ALA A 622 3.89 -11.18 -9.77
C ALA A 622 4.69 -12.44 -9.39
N ILE A 623 5.28 -12.45 -8.20
CA ILE A 623 6.17 -13.52 -7.73
C ILE A 623 5.47 -14.54 -6.81
N GLY A 624 4.14 -14.41 -6.64
CA GLY A 624 3.31 -15.37 -5.90
C GLY A 624 3.44 -15.31 -4.39
N ILE A 625 3.68 -14.13 -3.81
CA ILE A 625 3.59 -13.90 -2.36
C ILE A 625 2.34 -13.06 -2.10
N HIS A 626 1.44 -13.56 -1.28
CA HIS A 626 0.15 -12.95 -0.98
C HIS A 626 0.00 -12.71 0.52
N LEU A 627 -0.68 -11.61 0.86
CA LEU A 627 -0.90 -11.20 2.24
C LEU A 627 -2.39 -11.26 2.57
N ILE A 628 -2.72 -11.84 3.72
CA ILE A 628 -4.03 -11.77 4.33
C ILE A 628 -3.83 -11.15 5.71
N ILE A 629 -4.26 -9.90 5.88
CA ILE A 629 -4.19 -9.22 7.17
C ILE A 629 -5.59 -9.08 7.75
N ALA A 630 -5.73 -9.48 9.00
CA ALA A 630 -7.00 -9.41 9.68
C ALA A 630 -6.90 -8.56 10.96
N THR A 631 -8.01 -7.92 11.35
CA THR A 631 -8.07 -7.14 12.58
C THR A 631 -9.48 -7.07 13.16
N GLN A 632 -9.57 -7.08 14.47
CA GLN A 632 -10.80 -6.81 15.24
C GLN A 632 -10.96 -5.34 15.61
N ARG A 633 -9.92 -4.51 15.33
CA ARG A 633 -9.87 -3.07 15.65
C ARG A 633 -9.74 -2.23 14.39
N PRO A 634 -10.83 -2.03 13.63
CA PRO A 634 -10.79 -1.33 12.34
C PRO A 634 -10.71 0.19 12.52
N SER A 635 -9.67 0.67 13.19
CA SER A 635 -9.39 2.10 13.34
C SER A 635 -8.47 2.64 12.25
N VAL A 636 -8.49 3.95 12.02
CA VAL A 636 -7.62 4.63 11.04
C VAL A 636 -6.13 4.46 11.39
N ASN A 637 -5.80 4.31 12.67
CA ASN A 637 -4.42 4.07 13.11
C ASN A 637 -3.91 2.66 12.78
N VAL A 638 -4.81 1.70 12.57
CA VAL A 638 -4.50 0.31 12.21
C VAL A 638 -4.61 0.12 10.69
N ILE A 639 -5.71 0.55 10.11
CA ILE A 639 -5.97 0.49 8.66
C ILE A 639 -5.58 1.85 8.07
N THR A 640 -4.28 2.05 7.91
CA THR A 640 -3.70 3.29 7.39
C THR A 640 -3.99 3.49 5.90
N GLY A 641 -3.76 4.70 5.39
CA GLY A 641 -3.87 4.98 3.96
C GLY A 641 -2.95 4.11 3.10
N VAL A 642 -1.75 3.79 3.61
CA VAL A 642 -0.78 2.91 2.94
C VAL A 642 -1.32 1.47 2.81
N ILE A 643 -1.90 0.93 3.89
CA ILE A 643 -2.54 -0.39 3.88
C ILE A 643 -3.71 -0.40 2.90
N LYS A 644 -4.60 0.60 2.96
CA LYS A 644 -5.78 0.66 2.06
C LYS A 644 -5.42 0.75 0.58
N ALA A 645 -4.37 1.48 0.24
CA ALA A 645 -3.91 1.62 -1.15
C ALA A 645 -3.38 0.30 -1.73
N ASN A 646 -2.79 -0.55 -0.90
CA ASN A 646 -2.13 -1.77 -1.34
C ASN A 646 -2.97 -3.06 -1.15
N PHE A 647 -4.11 -2.96 -0.43
CA PHE A 647 -5.05 -4.05 -0.23
C PHE A 647 -6.36 -3.79 -0.96
N PRO A 648 -6.44 -4.14 -2.25
CA PRO A 648 -7.61 -3.85 -3.08
C PRO A 648 -8.82 -4.72 -2.70
N ALA A 649 -8.58 -5.97 -2.27
CA ALA A 649 -9.64 -6.85 -1.80
C ALA A 649 -9.86 -6.66 -0.30
N ARG A 650 -11.12 -6.41 0.08
CA ARG A 650 -11.48 -6.14 1.46
C ARG A 650 -12.74 -6.87 1.86
N ILE A 651 -12.71 -7.44 3.05
CA ILE A 651 -13.85 -8.08 3.69
C ILE A 651 -14.15 -7.36 4.99
N ALA A 652 -15.39 -6.91 5.13
CA ALA A 652 -15.90 -6.38 6.37
C ALA A 652 -16.99 -7.34 6.91
N PHE A 653 -16.71 -7.95 8.04
CA PHE A 653 -17.75 -8.55 8.89
C PHE A 653 -18.49 -7.46 9.65
N LYS A 654 -19.53 -7.80 10.39
CA LYS A 654 -20.28 -6.83 11.18
C LYS A 654 -19.36 -6.01 12.08
N VAL A 655 -19.55 -4.69 12.06
CA VAL A 655 -18.92 -3.72 12.94
C VAL A 655 -19.97 -2.97 13.75
N ALA A 656 -19.54 -2.35 14.85
CA ALA A 656 -20.47 -1.62 15.72
C ALA A 656 -20.81 -0.22 15.19
N GLN A 657 -19.87 0.43 14.54
CA GLN A 657 -20.00 1.82 14.11
C GLN A 657 -19.86 1.98 12.59
N LYS A 658 -20.58 2.94 12.05
CA LYS A 658 -20.51 3.32 10.62
C LYS A 658 -19.13 3.84 10.22
N ILE A 659 -18.38 4.41 11.16
CA ILE A 659 -17.02 4.89 10.90
C ILE A 659 -16.07 3.72 10.64
N ASP A 660 -16.25 2.59 11.34
CA ASP A 660 -15.46 1.40 11.15
C ASP A 660 -15.69 0.80 9.75
N SER A 661 -16.98 0.75 9.31
CA SER A 661 -17.32 0.34 7.94
C SER A 661 -16.61 1.21 6.89
N LYS A 662 -16.63 2.54 7.07
CA LYS A 662 -15.91 3.47 6.17
C LYS A 662 -14.40 3.28 6.22
N THR A 663 -13.85 2.95 7.39
CA THR A 663 -12.42 2.69 7.52
C THR A 663 -12.00 1.45 6.73
N ILE A 664 -12.81 0.39 6.72
CA ILE A 664 -12.52 -0.85 6.01
C ILE A 664 -12.82 -0.73 4.50
N LEU A 665 -14.06 -0.34 4.16
CA LEU A 665 -14.62 -0.44 2.79
C LEU A 665 -14.65 0.88 2.02
N ASP A 666 -14.23 1.99 2.62
CA ASP A 666 -14.47 3.36 2.12
C ASP A 666 -15.97 3.71 1.95
N GLY A 667 -16.86 2.82 2.41
CA GLY A 667 -18.31 2.91 2.33
C GLY A 667 -19.00 2.45 3.62
N SER A 668 -20.29 2.76 3.74
CA SER A 668 -21.13 2.26 4.84
C SER A 668 -21.80 0.93 4.47
N GLY A 669 -22.28 0.20 5.47
CA GLY A 669 -23.06 -1.03 5.29
C GLY A 669 -22.61 -2.20 6.16
N ALA A 670 -21.35 -2.23 6.62
CA ALA A 670 -20.90 -3.31 7.51
C ALA A 670 -21.52 -3.20 8.92
N GLU A 671 -21.94 -2.03 9.36
CA GLU A 671 -22.71 -1.79 10.58
C GLU A 671 -24.12 -2.40 10.54
N GLN A 672 -24.67 -2.59 9.34
CA GLN A 672 -26.02 -3.11 9.09
C GLN A 672 -26.06 -4.63 8.89
N LEU A 673 -24.92 -5.30 8.93
CA LEU A 673 -24.83 -6.75 8.82
C LEU A 673 -25.47 -7.44 10.04
N ILE A 674 -25.93 -8.67 9.84
CA ILE A 674 -26.53 -9.47 10.92
C ILE A 674 -25.47 -9.96 11.91
N GLY A 675 -24.25 -10.21 11.44
CA GLY A 675 -23.18 -10.91 12.16
C GLY A 675 -23.16 -12.41 11.86
N ARG A 676 -22.42 -13.19 12.67
CA ARG A 676 -22.31 -14.64 12.51
C ARG A 676 -21.83 -15.07 11.11
N GLY A 677 -20.82 -14.36 10.59
CA GLY A 677 -20.25 -14.65 9.28
C GLY A 677 -20.90 -13.91 8.11
N ASP A 678 -21.95 -13.10 8.36
CA ASP A 678 -22.45 -12.17 7.34
C ASP A 678 -21.41 -11.09 7.07
N MET A 679 -21.02 -10.91 5.82
CA MET A 679 -19.91 -10.05 5.42
C MET A 679 -20.17 -9.32 4.12
N LEU A 680 -19.47 -8.20 3.93
CA LEU A 680 -19.35 -7.46 2.68
C LEU A 680 -17.96 -7.70 2.09
N TYR A 681 -17.92 -8.14 0.85
CA TYR A 681 -16.71 -8.26 0.05
C TYR A 681 -16.64 -7.14 -0.98
N SER A 682 -15.51 -6.45 -1.06
CA SER A 682 -15.25 -5.40 -2.05
C SER A 682 -13.87 -5.60 -2.68
N GLN A 683 -13.79 -5.34 -3.98
CA GLN A 683 -12.52 -5.32 -4.73
C GLN A 683 -12.38 -4.00 -5.50
N GLY A 684 -12.64 -2.89 -4.81
CA GLY A 684 -12.66 -1.55 -5.42
C GLY A 684 -13.97 -1.17 -6.11
N ASN A 685 -14.87 -2.13 -6.26
CA ASN A 685 -16.23 -1.94 -6.80
C ASN A 685 -17.26 -1.92 -5.67
N GLU A 686 -18.54 -1.86 -6.02
CA GLU A 686 -19.62 -1.98 -5.05
C GLU A 686 -19.52 -3.28 -4.26
N PRO A 687 -19.68 -3.23 -2.92
CA PRO A 687 -19.52 -4.40 -2.08
C PRO A 687 -20.63 -5.42 -2.30
N VAL A 688 -20.23 -6.68 -2.46
CA VAL A 688 -21.12 -7.83 -2.55
C VAL A 688 -21.34 -8.41 -1.16
N ARG A 689 -22.61 -8.62 -0.76
CA ARG A 689 -22.95 -9.29 0.49
C ARG A 689 -22.87 -10.80 0.34
N ILE A 690 -22.16 -11.45 1.27
CA ILE A 690 -21.89 -12.89 1.25
C ILE A 690 -22.11 -13.41 2.66
N GLN A 691 -22.82 -14.53 2.78
CA GLN A 691 -22.79 -15.32 4.01
C GLN A 691 -21.56 -16.22 3.98
N CYS A 692 -20.59 -15.95 4.84
CA CYS A 692 -19.38 -16.75 4.98
C CYS A 692 -19.73 -18.20 5.31
N ALA A 693 -18.98 -19.13 4.74
CA ALA A 693 -19.09 -20.54 5.11
C ALA A 693 -18.71 -20.72 6.58
N PHE A 694 -19.42 -21.59 7.25
CA PHE A 694 -19.14 -21.96 8.63
C PHE A 694 -18.28 -23.22 8.64
N ILE A 695 -17.17 -23.15 9.35
CA ILE A 695 -16.33 -24.27 9.72
C ILE A 695 -16.00 -24.16 11.21
N ASP A 696 -16.21 -25.21 11.96
CA ASP A 696 -15.95 -25.23 13.38
C ASP A 696 -14.51 -25.68 13.69
N THR A 697 -13.99 -25.29 14.85
CA THR A 697 -12.64 -25.64 15.30
C THR A 697 -12.37 -27.15 15.30
N PRO A 698 -13.30 -28.04 15.75
CA PRO A 698 -13.13 -29.48 15.63
C PRO A 698 -12.98 -29.99 14.20
N GLU A 699 -13.65 -29.37 13.21
CA GLU A 699 -13.48 -29.73 11.79
C GLU A 699 -12.08 -29.37 11.29
N VAL A 700 -11.60 -28.15 11.61
CA VAL A 700 -10.23 -27.74 11.27
C VAL A 700 -9.21 -28.67 11.90
N LYS A 701 -9.42 -29.08 13.15
CA LYS A 701 -8.55 -30.02 13.86
C LYS A 701 -8.50 -31.38 13.15
N ARG A 702 -9.62 -31.96 12.78
CA ARG A 702 -9.66 -33.23 12.02
C ARG A 702 -8.88 -33.13 10.70
N ILE A 703 -9.00 -32.00 10.00
CA ILE A 703 -8.32 -31.75 8.74
C ILE A 703 -6.80 -31.66 8.96
N THR A 704 -6.36 -30.87 9.93
CA THR A 704 -4.93 -30.66 10.20
C THR A 704 -4.28 -31.95 10.76
N GLU A 705 -4.94 -32.72 11.61
CA GLU A 705 -4.48 -34.02 12.09
C GLU A 705 -4.40 -35.04 10.96
N TYR A 706 -5.39 -35.09 10.04
CA TYR A 706 -5.35 -35.96 8.87
C TYR A 706 -4.14 -35.66 7.96
N ILE A 707 -3.85 -34.39 7.73
CA ILE A 707 -2.70 -33.97 6.93
C ILE A 707 -1.39 -34.29 7.69
N GLY A 708 -1.32 -33.93 8.98
CA GLY A 708 -0.13 -34.11 9.81
C GLY A 708 0.29 -35.58 10.02
N ALA A 709 -0.68 -36.51 9.96
CA ALA A 709 -0.45 -37.96 10.08
C ALA A 709 0.22 -38.57 8.84
N GLN A 710 0.27 -37.89 7.71
CA GLN A 710 0.87 -38.37 6.48
C GLN A 710 2.38 -38.14 6.44
N ARG A 711 3.07 -38.80 5.48
CA ARG A 711 4.46 -38.53 5.19
C ARG A 711 4.64 -37.05 4.85
N ALA A 712 5.63 -36.40 5.47
CA ALA A 712 5.92 -34.98 5.36
C ALA A 712 7.32 -34.74 4.79
N TYR A 713 7.64 -33.48 4.47
CA TYR A 713 9.03 -33.06 4.22
C TYR A 713 9.87 -33.23 5.49
N ALA A 714 11.20 -33.26 5.32
CA ALA A 714 12.11 -33.37 6.47
C ALA A 714 11.94 -32.19 7.44
N ASN A 715 11.78 -30.99 6.91
CA ASN A 715 11.61 -29.76 7.67
C ASN A 715 10.46 -28.91 7.08
N ALA A 716 10.01 -27.89 7.80
CA ALA A 716 9.19 -26.82 7.25
C ALA A 716 9.93 -26.10 6.12
N TYR A 717 9.21 -25.38 5.26
CA TYR A 717 9.84 -24.56 4.22
C TYR A 717 10.64 -23.41 4.86
N LEU A 718 11.96 -23.39 4.63
CA LEU A 718 12.82 -22.37 5.21
C LEU A 718 12.82 -21.12 4.36
N LEU A 719 12.51 -19.99 4.99
CA LEU A 719 12.67 -18.66 4.43
C LEU A 719 14.14 -18.23 4.49
N PRO A 720 14.56 -17.24 3.67
CA PRO A 720 15.91 -16.67 3.78
C PRO A 720 16.19 -16.13 5.19
N GLU A 721 17.40 -16.30 5.67
CA GLU A 721 17.83 -15.75 6.94
C GLU A 721 17.82 -14.22 6.90
N TYR A 722 17.26 -13.57 7.91
CA TYR A 722 17.30 -12.13 8.12
C TYR A 722 17.82 -11.82 9.51
N VAL A 723 18.88 -11.02 9.54
CA VAL A 723 19.48 -10.51 10.77
C VAL A 723 19.13 -9.05 10.88
N GLY A 724 18.33 -8.69 11.87
CA GLY A 724 17.97 -7.31 12.16
C GLY A 724 19.16 -6.49 12.66
N PRO A 725 19.13 -5.16 12.50
CA PRO A 725 20.19 -4.28 13.03
C PRO A 725 20.35 -4.34 14.56
N ASP A 726 19.32 -4.83 15.27
CA ASP A 726 19.29 -4.99 16.72
C ASP A 726 19.58 -6.42 17.22
N SER A 727 19.96 -7.34 16.34
CA SER A 727 20.59 -8.55 16.83
C SER A 727 21.93 -8.13 17.40
N GLU A 728 21.92 -7.88 18.71
CA GLU A 728 23.15 -7.77 19.48
C GLU A 728 24.07 -8.90 19.05
N PRO A 729 25.34 -8.62 18.79
CA PRO A 729 26.30 -9.71 18.66
C PRO A 729 26.07 -10.57 19.91
N THR A 730 25.58 -11.78 19.71
CA THR A 730 25.45 -12.79 20.77
C THR A 730 26.68 -12.60 21.64
N ASP A 731 26.46 -12.29 22.92
CA ASP A 731 27.53 -12.03 23.87
C ASP A 731 28.63 -13.02 23.59
N LEU A 732 29.83 -12.53 23.30
CA LEU A 732 31.03 -13.32 23.09
C LEU A 732 31.33 -14.23 24.31
N SER A 733 30.53 -14.12 25.40
CA SER A 733 30.61 -14.95 26.60
C SER A 733 30.01 -16.35 26.45
N ASP A 734 29.15 -16.63 25.49
CA ASP A 734 28.55 -17.95 25.24
C ASP A 734 29.15 -18.67 23.99
N PHE A 735 30.16 -18.06 23.37
CA PHE A 735 30.84 -18.64 22.24
C PHE A 735 31.90 -19.64 22.76
N ASP A 736 31.67 -20.95 22.58
CA ASP A 736 32.72 -21.97 22.78
C ASP A 736 33.57 -22.06 21.51
N PRO A 737 34.81 -21.54 21.56
CA PRO A 737 35.67 -21.55 20.38
C PRO A 737 36.07 -22.96 19.94
N SER A 738 35.86 -23.99 20.76
CA SER A 738 36.14 -25.37 20.49
C SER A 738 35.09 -26.08 19.61
N GLU A 739 33.88 -25.54 19.51
CA GLU A 739 32.84 -26.04 18.60
C GLU A 739 33.05 -25.48 17.20
N ARG A 740 33.91 -26.14 16.41
CA ARG A 740 34.17 -25.74 15.01
C ARG A 740 32.94 -26.00 14.14
N ASP A 741 32.53 -24.99 13.36
CA ASP A 741 31.49 -25.15 12.34
C ASP A 741 31.90 -26.22 11.33
N SER A 742 30.96 -27.00 10.84
CA SER A 742 31.17 -28.05 9.84
C SER A 742 31.88 -27.57 8.56
N MET A 743 31.75 -26.27 8.24
CA MET A 743 32.39 -25.64 7.07
C MET A 743 33.64 -24.84 7.41
N PHE A 744 34.18 -24.97 8.63
CA PHE A 744 35.33 -24.22 9.09
C PHE A 744 36.57 -24.41 8.18
N ARG A 745 36.89 -25.66 7.79
CA ARG A 745 38.03 -25.97 6.93
C ARG A 745 37.88 -25.37 5.54
N GLU A 746 36.70 -25.52 4.96
CA GLU A 746 36.38 -24.97 3.62
C GLU A 746 36.42 -23.44 3.61
N ALA A 747 35.95 -22.81 4.68
CA ALA A 747 36.05 -21.36 4.88
C ALA A 747 37.51 -20.89 5.01
N ALA A 748 38.34 -21.63 5.75
CA ALA A 748 39.77 -21.36 5.91
C ALA A 748 40.50 -21.42 4.55
N GLU A 749 40.27 -22.48 3.76
CA GLU A 749 40.87 -22.65 2.43
C GLU A 749 40.45 -21.48 1.49
N ILE A 750 39.19 -21.05 1.50
CA ILE A 750 38.71 -19.92 0.68
C ILE A 750 39.40 -18.62 1.08
N VAL A 751 39.48 -18.35 2.38
CA VAL A 751 40.08 -17.11 2.92
C VAL A 751 41.57 -17.05 2.62
N VAL A 752 42.31 -18.17 2.81
CA VAL A 752 43.72 -18.27 2.52
C VAL A 752 44.01 -18.15 1.03
N ASN A 753 43.22 -18.84 0.16
CA ASN A 753 43.38 -18.72 -1.29
C ASN A 753 43.05 -17.29 -1.81
N ALA A 754 42.07 -16.64 -1.23
CA ALA A 754 41.68 -15.28 -1.65
C ALA A 754 42.56 -14.19 -0.99
N GLN A 755 43.33 -14.52 0.02
CA GLN A 755 44.10 -13.58 0.87
C GLN A 755 43.24 -12.42 1.37
N GLN A 756 41.99 -12.74 1.72
CA GLN A 756 41.00 -11.76 2.14
C GLN A 756 40.09 -12.34 3.22
N GLY A 757 40.25 -11.89 4.46
CA GLY A 757 39.41 -12.26 5.61
C GLY A 757 38.11 -11.46 5.67
N SER A 758 37.14 -11.81 4.83
CA SER A 758 35.88 -11.08 4.71
C SER A 758 34.66 -11.99 4.83
N ALA A 759 33.75 -11.70 5.75
CA ALA A 759 32.49 -12.41 5.88
C ALA A 759 31.69 -12.38 4.57
N SER A 760 31.71 -11.28 3.82
CA SER A 760 31.05 -11.16 2.51
C SER A 760 31.67 -12.07 1.43
N LEU A 761 32.95 -12.40 1.52
CA LEU A 761 33.60 -13.38 0.67
C LEU A 761 33.06 -14.77 0.96
N LEU A 762 32.99 -15.18 2.25
CA LEU A 762 32.46 -16.47 2.68
C LEU A 762 30.97 -16.62 2.33
N GLN A 763 30.15 -15.57 2.55
CA GLN A 763 28.75 -15.56 2.13
C GLN A 763 28.59 -15.91 0.65
N ARG A 764 29.34 -15.23 -0.21
CA ARG A 764 29.24 -15.39 -1.67
C ARG A 764 29.78 -16.74 -2.15
N LYS A 765 30.85 -17.25 -1.56
CA LYS A 765 31.50 -18.49 -1.99
C LYS A 765 30.84 -19.74 -1.43
N LEU A 766 30.46 -19.71 -0.14
CA LEU A 766 29.83 -20.83 0.56
C LEU A 766 28.29 -20.74 0.60
N LYS A 767 27.70 -19.66 0.05
CA LYS A 767 26.26 -19.41 0.08
C LYS A 767 25.67 -19.41 1.51
N LEU A 768 26.43 -18.86 2.47
CA LEU A 768 26.06 -18.79 3.89
C LEU A 768 25.32 -17.51 4.23
N GLY A 769 24.50 -17.55 5.30
CA GLY A 769 23.96 -16.34 5.92
C GLY A 769 25.06 -15.48 6.57
N TYR A 770 24.77 -14.18 6.76
CA TYR A 770 25.75 -13.20 7.29
C TYR A 770 26.33 -13.62 8.65
N ASN A 771 25.46 -14.06 9.57
CA ASN A 771 25.85 -14.47 10.92
C ASN A 771 26.76 -15.70 10.92
N ARG A 772 26.44 -16.73 10.11
CA ARG A 772 27.26 -17.94 10.01
C ARG A 772 28.62 -17.62 9.39
N ALA A 773 28.62 -16.75 8.37
CA ALA A 773 29.85 -16.27 7.76
C ALA A 773 30.66 -15.39 8.75
N GLY A 774 30.00 -14.57 9.58
CA GLY A 774 30.60 -13.81 10.65
C GLY A 774 31.23 -14.73 11.70
N ARG A 775 30.47 -15.70 12.25
CA ARG A 775 30.96 -16.70 13.20
C ARG A 775 32.16 -17.49 12.65
N LEU A 776 32.11 -17.86 11.37
CA LEU A 776 33.22 -18.52 10.72
C LEU A 776 34.48 -17.63 10.67
N ILE A 777 34.37 -16.36 10.36
CA ILE A 777 35.48 -15.40 10.39
C ILE A 777 36.02 -15.23 11.81
N ASP A 778 35.19 -15.22 12.84
CA ASP A 778 35.57 -15.12 14.23
C ASP A 778 36.27 -16.42 14.70
N GLN A 779 35.79 -17.58 14.24
CA GLN A 779 36.52 -18.87 14.46
C GLN A 779 37.88 -18.90 13.76
N LEU A 780 37.99 -18.34 12.55
CA LEU A 780 39.24 -18.22 11.82
C LEU A 780 40.21 -17.24 12.50
N GLU A 781 39.70 -16.18 13.16
CA GLU A 781 40.51 -15.28 14.01
C GLU A 781 41.02 -16.02 15.23
N TYR A 782 40.16 -16.73 15.94
CA TYR A 782 40.54 -17.52 17.11
C TYR A 782 41.60 -18.59 16.77
N ALA A 783 41.47 -19.21 15.59
CA ALA A 783 42.46 -20.19 15.10
C ALA A 783 43.77 -19.54 14.57
N GLY A 784 43.86 -18.19 14.59
CA GLY A 784 45.05 -17.48 14.14
C GLY A 784 45.23 -17.47 12.61
N ILE A 785 44.18 -17.74 11.84
CA ILE A 785 44.21 -17.74 10.37
C ILE A 785 44.01 -16.32 9.83
N VAL A 786 43.16 -15.52 10.48
CA VAL A 786 42.96 -14.11 10.17
C VAL A 786 43.26 -13.24 11.38
N GLY A 787 43.59 -11.98 11.12
CA GLY A 787 43.86 -10.97 12.16
C GLY A 787 42.58 -10.43 12.79
N PRO A 788 42.71 -9.55 13.81
CA PRO A 788 41.60 -9.00 14.55
C PRO A 788 40.71 -8.09 13.68
N PHE A 789 39.50 -7.86 14.16
CA PHE A 789 38.51 -7.01 13.47
C PHE A 789 38.98 -5.56 13.35
N GLU A 790 39.07 -5.05 12.11
CA GLU A 790 39.48 -3.67 11.76
C GLU A 790 38.30 -2.83 11.20
N GLY A 791 37.09 -2.94 11.77
CA GLY A 791 35.92 -2.20 11.33
C GLY A 791 35.40 -2.68 9.97
N SER A 792 35.16 -1.78 9.02
CA SER A 792 34.56 -2.12 7.71
C SER A 792 35.52 -2.74 6.69
N LYS A 793 36.81 -2.89 7.03
CA LYS A 793 37.81 -3.48 6.15
C LYS A 793 37.87 -4.99 6.33
N ALA A 794 38.24 -5.70 5.26
CA ALA A 794 38.53 -7.12 5.34
C ALA A 794 39.70 -7.38 6.28
N ARG A 795 39.57 -8.37 7.18
CA ARG A 795 40.66 -8.74 8.12
C ARG A 795 41.90 -9.25 7.37
N GLN A 796 43.07 -8.97 7.87
CA GLN A 796 44.32 -9.44 7.28
C GLN A 796 44.43 -10.96 7.43
N VAL A 797 44.82 -11.64 6.36
CA VAL A 797 45.07 -13.09 6.42
C VAL A 797 46.52 -13.30 6.91
N LEU A 798 46.66 -14.06 7.97
CA LEU A 798 47.97 -14.32 8.62
C LEU A 798 48.67 -15.52 8.02
N VAL A 799 47.95 -16.43 7.38
CA VAL A 799 48.44 -17.66 6.74
C VAL A 799 48.68 -17.42 5.25
N GLN A 800 49.88 -17.68 4.74
CA GLN A 800 50.25 -17.32 3.37
C GLN A 800 49.78 -18.30 2.32
N ASP A 801 49.75 -19.58 2.65
CA ASP A 801 49.35 -20.65 1.69
C ASP A 801 48.64 -21.83 2.37
N ILE A 802 48.10 -22.73 1.55
CA ILE A 802 47.38 -23.92 2.02
C ILE A 802 48.26 -24.88 2.78
N VAL A 803 49.60 -24.94 2.45
CA VAL A 803 50.53 -25.80 3.13
C VAL A 803 50.76 -25.31 4.57
N ALA A 804 50.83 -24.00 4.76
CA ALA A 804 50.92 -23.38 6.07
C ALA A 804 49.62 -23.59 6.87
N LEU A 805 48.45 -23.54 6.19
CA LEU A 805 47.14 -23.81 6.79
C LEU A 805 47.07 -25.28 7.29
N ASP A 806 47.47 -26.27 6.46
CA ASP A 806 47.50 -27.69 6.84
C ASP A 806 48.44 -27.98 8.01
N ARG A 807 49.58 -27.28 8.12
CA ARG A 807 50.48 -27.38 9.28
C ARG A 807 49.84 -26.80 10.55
N LEU A 808 49.09 -25.74 10.43
CA LEU A 808 48.43 -25.08 11.55
C LEU A 808 47.23 -25.89 12.06
N LEU A 809 46.46 -26.51 11.14
CA LEU A 809 45.30 -27.34 11.47
C LEU A 809 45.67 -28.83 11.71
N GLY A 810 46.81 -29.32 11.23
CA GLY A 810 47.26 -30.70 11.38
C GLY A 810 48.20 -30.94 12.57
N GLY A 811 48.47 -29.93 13.38
CA GLY A 811 49.25 -30.00 14.62
C GLY A 811 48.44 -30.23 15.89
N GLU A 812 47.08 -30.46 15.74
CA GLU A 812 46.19 -30.84 16.84
C GLU A 812 45.87 -32.35 16.79
#